data_0ce2b304ce5164cd06bb952e60ae6eef
#
_entry.id   0ce2b304ce5164cd06bb952e60ae6eef
#
_cell.length_a   1.000
_cell.length_b   1.000
_cell.length_c   1.000
_cell.angle_alpha   90.00
_cell.angle_beta   90.00
_cell.angle_gamma   90.00
#
_symmetry.space_group_name_H-M   'P 1'
#
loop_
_entity.id
_entity.type
_entity.pdbx_description
1 polymer ?
#
loop_
_entity_poly.entity_id
_entity_poly.type
_entity_poly.pdbx_seq_one_letter_code
_entity_poly.pdbx_strand_id
1 'polypeptide(L)'
;MNKFTRSLTRPALGVAVALTASLGITTQSHAQGTQSASSILLEEIVVTARKRAESAFDVPVAITALSSDQLEVLKVRDLESLTVGLPNVSFDDVGTTPGIANFSIRGLGINSSIPSIDPTVGTFVDGVYVGTNTGIVVDVFDLESIEVLRGPQGTLFGRNVTGGAVMLNTALPGEEFEGKVRAAYESGGEEPTTIFSGSVGGPINDQLSAKIAFYSSEDDGYFKNLANGNAIGKADTTAIRPVVVWTPTDSVSLTLIYDNFDQEGDGPVSQNHRNGSGVSNALANFDRNSFDVSIDEEGSTDVEADFFRAKLEIDTENGTITNIFGHREYEALSASDIDATPISLFHAPSGLNFEQTSNEIRWAGNITEKAQLTTGAFVYKSEMAYKEQRRLLGVVAPPGFFGLTQDGGGLYNVDTFGLFASVDYAINDQLTLNVGANYTDERKSAQIASLVRNINRPCDVLLGQCPFDFEDDEQWKNLSPKIGFTYDYNDDTMIYGHWTQGVRSGGYNLRNTAIDTVNFGPGPFDEETVENLEVGFKAQLENGSRVSGAVFYNQIDDMQREINLADPFAGVVQVIRNTADATVSGIEFEGLFPLTDRILLNASLGYIDPEYDSVRFDLNGDGVINDADKSLGLPRAADLTYSVGLTLDSQVGNWGTSTARVSYSHRDESFYTDNNLGTINEQDIVDAGVDFYSDDGKWVFGIFGKNLTDEVRHGGDTQLPSLLGPIPLGGSFAPLAKGRVYGVEATYNF
;
A
#
# COMPACT_ATOMS: atom_id res chain seq x y z
N MET A 1 13.65 14.67 32.07
CA MET A 1 13.05 15.23 33.34
C MET A 1 11.99 16.21 32.90
N ASN A 2 10.82 15.77 32.84
CA ASN A 2 9.54 16.37 33.20
C ASN A 2 8.42 15.60 32.50
N LYS A 3 7.78 14.76 33.28
CA LYS A 3 6.52 14.08 32.93
C LYS A 3 5.41 15.11 32.84
N PHE A 4 4.72 15.13 31.70
CA PHE A 4 3.35 15.60 31.64
C PHE A 4 2.44 14.40 31.34
N THR A 5 1.95 13.77 32.40
CA THR A 5 0.74 12.96 32.36
C THR A 5 -0.43 13.89 32.05
N ARG A 6 -0.92 13.87 30.81
CA ARG A 6 -2.25 14.40 30.51
C ARG A 6 -3.25 13.26 30.44
N SER A 7 -3.90 13.02 31.55
CA SER A 7 -5.22 12.38 31.57
C SER A 7 -6.21 13.39 30.98
N LEU A 8 -6.53 13.23 29.71
CA LEU A 8 -7.66 13.93 29.09
C LEU A 8 -8.87 13.03 29.18
N THR A 9 -9.75 13.34 30.11
CA THR A 9 -11.13 12.88 30.17
C THR A 9 -11.80 13.25 28.83
N ARG A 10 -12.19 12.24 28.07
CA ARG A 10 -12.96 12.36 26.81
C ARG A 10 -14.24 13.17 27.06
N PRO A 11 -14.49 14.30 26.37
CA PRO A 11 -15.85 14.80 26.23
C PRO A 11 -16.51 14.00 25.09
N ALA A 12 -17.57 13.29 25.40
CA ALA A 12 -18.50 12.80 24.40
C ALA A 12 -19.05 14.02 23.64
N LEU A 13 -18.51 14.31 22.47
CA LEU A 13 -19.02 15.35 21.57
C LEU A 13 -20.22 14.77 20.82
N GLY A 14 -21.39 14.86 21.45
CA GLY A 14 -22.67 14.75 20.75
C GLY A 14 -22.81 15.97 19.84
N VAL A 15 -22.46 15.85 18.57
CA VAL A 15 -22.72 16.88 17.56
C VAL A 15 -24.21 16.85 17.23
N ALA A 16 -24.99 17.66 17.96
CA ALA A 16 -26.32 18.05 17.53
C ALA A 16 -26.19 19.13 16.45
N VAL A 17 -26.22 18.72 15.17
CA VAL A 17 -26.33 19.66 14.06
C VAL A 17 -27.76 20.21 14.04
N ALA A 18 -27.97 21.39 14.60
CA ALA A 18 -29.19 22.14 14.41
C ALA A 18 -29.11 22.88 13.07
N LEU A 19 -29.69 22.32 12.03
CA LEU A 19 -29.91 22.99 10.76
C LEU A 19 -31.06 24.02 10.92
N THR A 20 -30.69 25.29 11.03
CA THR A 20 -31.60 26.40 10.69
C THR A 20 -31.08 27.07 9.43
N ALA A 21 -31.52 26.58 8.28
CA ALA A 21 -31.31 27.25 7.01
C ALA A 21 -32.60 27.90 6.55
N SER A 22 -32.67 29.23 6.61
CA SER A 22 -33.62 30.06 5.85
C SER A 22 -32.84 31.18 5.19
N LEU A 23 -32.34 30.95 3.97
CA LEU A 23 -32.02 32.00 3.02
C LEU A 23 -32.33 31.47 1.62
N GLY A 24 -33.40 31.97 1.07
CA GLY A 24 -33.77 31.71 -0.31
C GLY A 24 -32.80 32.44 -1.25
N ILE A 25 -31.96 31.68 -1.88
CA ILE A 25 -31.22 32.09 -3.09
C ILE A 25 -31.72 31.15 -4.19
N THR A 26 -32.54 31.68 -5.09
CA THR A 26 -32.90 31.00 -6.33
C THR A 26 -31.69 31.08 -7.28
N THR A 27 -30.78 30.15 -7.17
CA THR A 27 -29.83 29.88 -8.23
C THR A 27 -30.52 29.00 -9.27
N GLN A 28 -30.53 29.43 -10.52
CA GLN A 28 -30.82 28.54 -11.63
C GLN A 28 -29.67 27.53 -11.73
N SER A 29 -29.87 26.37 -11.09
CA SER A 29 -29.05 25.21 -11.32
C SER A 29 -29.19 24.82 -12.79
N HIS A 30 -28.14 24.96 -13.56
CA HIS A 30 -28.00 24.19 -14.79
C HIS A 30 -27.84 22.75 -14.32
N ALA A 31 -28.83 21.91 -14.58
CA ALA A 31 -28.72 20.48 -14.42
C ALA A 31 -27.58 20.02 -15.35
N GLN A 32 -26.39 19.80 -14.81
CA GLN A 32 -25.42 18.89 -15.43
C GLN A 32 -26.14 17.55 -15.51
N GLY A 33 -26.42 17.08 -16.73
CA GLY A 33 -26.98 15.75 -16.95
C GLY A 33 -26.08 14.75 -16.26
N THR A 34 -26.65 13.87 -15.46
CA THR A 34 -25.95 12.77 -14.79
C THR A 34 -25.09 12.05 -15.83
N GLN A 35 -23.76 12.16 -15.71
CA GLN A 35 -22.85 11.43 -16.57
C GLN A 35 -23.06 9.93 -16.33
N SER A 36 -22.98 9.13 -17.38
CA SER A 36 -23.08 7.68 -17.26
C SER A 36 -21.76 7.13 -16.71
N ALA A 37 -21.82 6.04 -15.92
CA ALA A 37 -20.59 5.42 -15.40
C ALA A 37 -19.65 4.95 -16.53
N SER A 38 -20.19 4.54 -17.67
CA SER A 38 -19.39 4.21 -18.87
C SER A 38 -18.64 5.44 -19.37
N SER A 39 -19.21 6.66 -19.30
CA SER A 39 -18.49 7.88 -19.70
C SER A 39 -17.44 8.27 -18.68
N ILE A 40 -17.72 8.13 -17.37
CA ILE A 40 -16.77 8.37 -16.28
C ILE A 40 -15.53 7.49 -16.43
N LEU A 41 -15.71 6.19 -16.68
CA LEU A 41 -14.58 5.26 -16.87
C LEU A 41 -13.76 5.55 -18.12
N LEU A 42 -14.33 6.28 -19.10
CA LEU A 42 -13.63 6.72 -20.31
C LEU A 42 -13.07 8.14 -20.21
N GLU A 43 -13.21 8.83 -19.09
CA GLU A 43 -12.60 10.14 -18.90
C GLU A 43 -11.07 10.04 -18.93
N GLU A 44 -10.47 11.08 -19.50
CA GLU A 44 -9.02 11.23 -19.48
C GLU A 44 -8.56 11.70 -18.10
N ILE A 45 -7.55 11.02 -17.57
CA ILE A 45 -7.01 11.31 -16.24
C ILE A 45 -5.70 12.07 -16.39
N VAL A 46 -5.61 13.21 -15.73
CA VAL A 46 -4.35 13.92 -15.55
C VAL A 46 -3.58 13.28 -14.40
N VAL A 47 -2.34 12.92 -14.64
CA VAL A 47 -1.46 12.26 -13.66
C VAL A 47 -0.24 13.12 -13.35
N THR A 48 0.41 12.81 -12.23
CA THR A 48 1.63 13.48 -11.78
C THR A 48 2.86 12.57 -11.81
N ALA A 49 2.76 11.47 -12.52
CA ALA A 49 3.75 10.40 -12.63
C ALA A 49 5.16 10.85 -13.01
N ARG A 50 5.30 11.93 -13.75
CA ARG A 50 6.61 12.52 -14.11
C ARG A 50 6.88 13.86 -13.41
N LYS A 51 6.26 14.06 -12.23
CA LYS A 51 6.37 15.28 -11.41
C LYS A 51 5.89 16.56 -12.10
N ARG A 52 5.01 16.41 -13.09
CA ARG A 52 4.29 17.44 -13.82
C ARG A 52 2.92 16.90 -14.23
N ALA A 53 1.94 17.78 -14.41
CA ALA A 53 0.60 17.40 -14.84
C ALA A 53 0.61 17.02 -16.33
N GLU A 54 0.25 15.78 -16.64
CA GLU A 54 0.19 15.23 -18.00
C GLU A 54 -0.99 14.26 -18.11
N SER A 55 -1.51 14.05 -19.33
CA SER A 55 -2.44 12.96 -19.57
C SER A 55 -1.79 11.61 -19.26
N ALA A 56 -2.49 10.71 -18.57
CA ALA A 56 -2.02 9.35 -18.34
C ALA A 56 -1.67 8.63 -19.64
N PHE A 57 -2.34 9.02 -20.74
CA PHE A 57 -2.10 8.49 -22.07
C PHE A 57 -0.73 8.92 -22.64
N ASP A 58 -0.30 10.15 -22.37
CA ASP A 58 0.94 10.73 -22.89
C ASP A 58 2.19 10.33 -22.09
N VAL A 59 2.02 9.68 -20.93
CA VAL A 59 3.15 9.27 -20.08
C VAL A 59 3.79 7.98 -20.62
N PRO A 60 5.09 7.97 -21.05
CA PRO A 60 5.75 6.82 -21.66
C PRO A 60 6.27 5.81 -20.60
N VAL A 61 5.37 5.29 -19.78
CA VAL A 61 5.57 4.21 -18.81
C VAL A 61 4.27 3.42 -18.65
N ALA A 62 4.38 2.19 -18.14
CA ALA A 62 3.21 1.41 -17.73
C ALA A 62 2.61 2.05 -16.47
N ILE A 63 1.41 2.61 -16.60
CA ILE A 63 0.69 3.31 -15.53
C ILE A 63 -0.79 2.97 -15.58
N THR A 64 -1.39 2.72 -14.43
CA THR A 64 -2.83 2.73 -14.23
C THR A 64 -3.19 3.89 -13.31
N ALA A 65 -4.12 4.71 -13.72
CA ALA A 65 -4.62 5.82 -12.92
C ALA A 65 -6.15 5.74 -12.81
N LEU A 66 -6.68 6.03 -11.64
CA LEU A 66 -8.11 6.06 -11.36
C LEU A 66 -8.46 7.40 -10.71
N SER A 67 -9.43 8.11 -11.28
CA SER A 67 -9.99 9.33 -10.68
C SER A 67 -10.93 9.01 -9.52
N SER A 68 -11.31 10.03 -8.73
CA SER A 68 -12.27 9.87 -7.63
C SER A 68 -13.59 9.25 -8.09
N ASP A 69 -14.11 9.66 -9.24
CA ASP A 69 -15.36 9.16 -9.79
C ASP A 69 -15.22 7.71 -10.28
N GLN A 70 -14.06 7.35 -10.85
CA GLN A 70 -13.75 5.97 -11.23
C GLN A 70 -13.59 5.06 -10.01
N LEU A 71 -12.95 5.53 -8.92
CA LEU A 71 -12.87 4.82 -7.65
C LEU A 71 -14.25 4.55 -7.06
N GLU A 72 -15.15 5.53 -7.13
CA GLU A 72 -16.55 5.39 -6.69
C GLU A 72 -17.32 4.38 -7.54
N VAL A 73 -17.21 4.47 -8.87
CA VAL A 73 -17.87 3.55 -9.81
C VAL A 73 -17.38 2.12 -9.61
N LEU A 74 -16.06 1.91 -9.45
CA LEU A 74 -15.44 0.59 -9.26
C LEU A 74 -15.55 0.07 -7.82
N LYS A 75 -16.07 0.89 -6.88
CA LYS A 75 -16.13 0.58 -5.43
C LYS A 75 -14.78 0.23 -4.82
N VAL A 76 -13.72 0.91 -5.29
CA VAL A 76 -12.42 0.85 -4.64
C VAL A 76 -12.53 1.62 -3.32
N ARG A 77 -12.43 0.91 -2.19
CA ARG A 77 -12.62 1.46 -0.84
C ARG A 77 -11.37 1.39 0.02
N ASP A 78 -10.45 0.51 -0.35
CA ASP A 78 -9.18 0.26 0.32
C ASP A 78 -8.09 -0.05 -0.71
N LEU A 79 -6.85 -0.10 -0.27
CA LEU A 79 -5.71 -0.38 -1.14
C LEU A 79 -5.69 -1.83 -1.65
N GLU A 80 -6.33 -2.75 -0.94
CA GLU A 80 -6.45 -4.14 -1.39
C GLU A 80 -7.41 -4.22 -2.58
N SER A 81 -8.59 -3.62 -2.49
CA SER A 81 -9.56 -3.57 -3.59
C SER A 81 -9.05 -2.79 -4.82
N LEU A 82 -8.09 -1.87 -4.63
CA LEU A 82 -7.40 -1.21 -5.73
C LEU A 82 -6.66 -2.20 -6.63
N THR A 83 -6.00 -3.20 -6.03
CA THR A 83 -5.14 -4.14 -6.80
C THR A 83 -5.93 -5.21 -7.53
N VAL A 84 -7.19 -5.43 -7.14
CA VAL A 84 -8.10 -6.35 -7.83
C VAL A 84 -8.34 -5.84 -9.25
N GLY A 85 -7.77 -6.54 -10.22
CA GLY A 85 -7.91 -6.17 -11.64
C GLY A 85 -6.75 -5.39 -12.25
N LEU A 86 -5.70 -5.06 -11.48
CA LEU A 86 -4.47 -4.50 -12.04
C LEU A 86 -3.51 -5.63 -12.48
N PRO A 87 -2.90 -5.54 -13.69
CA PRO A 87 -1.99 -6.59 -14.14
C PRO A 87 -0.68 -6.57 -13.36
N ASN A 88 -0.26 -7.74 -12.87
CA ASN A 88 0.98 -7.96 -12.11
C ASN A 88 1.15 -7.07 -10.88
N VAL A 89 0.05 -6.67 -10.25
CA VAL A 89 0.03 -5.88 -9.01
C VAL A 89 -0.75 -6.63 -7.94
N SER A 90 -0.19 -6.79 -6.77
CA SER A 90 -0.87 -7.31 -5.59
C SER A 90 -0.59 -6.48 -4.35
N PHE A 91 -1.52 -6.54 -3.42
CA PHE A 91 -1.40 -6.00 -2.08
C PHE A 91 -1.85 -7.09 -1.11
N ASP A 92 -0.96 -7.52 -0.24
CA ASP A 92 -1.26 -8.57 0.72
C ASP A 92 -0.78 -8.15 2.11
N ASP A 93 -1.63 -8.26 3.13
CA ASP A 93 -1.28 -7.96 4.51
C ASP A 93 -0.40 -9.08 5.08
N VAL A 94 0.80 -8.75 5.56
CA VAL A 94 1.71 -9.73 6.20
C VAL A 94 1.35 -10.07 7.65
N GLY A 95 0.35 -9.42 8.21
CA GLY A 95 -0.45 -9.86 9.33
C GLY A 95 0.18 -9.88 10.71
N THR A 96 1.22 -9.10 11.01
CA THR A 96 1.66 -8.91 12.40
C THR A 96 1.30 -7.55 12.97
N THR A 97 0.98 -6.61 12.11
CA THR A 97 0.53 -5.26 12.43
C THR A 97 -0.40 -4.80 11.32
N PRO A 98 -1.65 -4.42 11.58
CA PRO A 98 -2.55 -3.86 10.58
C PRO A 98 -2.00 -2.57 9.95
N GLY A 99 -2.41 -2.29 8.71
CA GLY A 99 -2.02 -1.08 7.99
C GLY A 99 -0.61 -1.09 7.41
N ILE A 100 0.00 -2.27 7.22
CA ILE A 100 1.27 -2.39 6.50
C ILE A 100 1.00 -2.49 4.99
N ALA A 101 1.44 -1.50 4.22
CA ALA A 101 1.28 -1.50 2.77
C ALA A 101 2.41 -2.29 2.08
N ASN A 102 2.17 -3.57 1.85
CA ASN A 102 3.09 -4.45 1.11
C ASN A 102 2.59 -4.70 -0.31
N PHE A 103 2.86 -3.74 -1.18
CA PHE A 103 2.65 -3.93 -2.61
C PHE A 103 3.71 -4.87 -3.20
N SER A 104 3.28 -5.71 -4.13
CA SER A 104 4.16 -6.39 -5.07
C SER A 104 3.78 -6.00 -6.49
N ILE A 105 4.74 -5.54 -7.27
CA ILE A 105 4.57 -5.18 -8.66
C ILE A 105 5.58 -5.97 -9.49
N ARG A 106 5.10 -6.75 -10.48
CA ARG A 106 5.93 -7.60 -11.35
C ARG A 106 6.79 -8.60 -10.56
N GLY A 107 6.25 -9.16 -9.48
CA GLY A 107 6.99 -10.07 -8.58
C GLY A 107 8.01 -9.39 -7.65
N LEU A 108 8.12 -8.06 -7.69
CA LEU A 108 8.97 -7.29 -6.78
C LEU A 108 8.13 -6.81 -5.59
N GLY A 109 8.25 -7.49 -4.48
CA GLY A 109 7.57 -7.22 -3.21
C GLY A 109 8.43 -7.63 -2.02
N ILE A 110 8.01 -7.20 -0.83
CA ILE A 110 8.65 -7.59 0.42
C ILE A 110 7.71 -8.47 1.24
N ASN A 111 8.28 -9.42 2.00
CA ASN A 111 7.56 -10.28 2.94
C ASN A 111 7.89 -9.88 4.38
N SER A 112 8.05 -8.58 4.64
CA SER A 112 8.52 -8.10 5.91
C SER A 112 7.49 -7.26 6.63
N SER A 113 7.33 -7.54 7.92
CA SER A 113 6.68 -6.67 8.90
C SER A 113 7.67 -5.92 9.77
N ILE A 114 8.95 -5.93 9.42
CA ILE A 114 10.01 -5.21 10.13
C ILE A 114 10.02 -3.76 9.62
N PRO A 115 9.74 -2.76 10.47
CA PRO A 115 9.50 -1.39 10.00
C PRO A 115 10.74 -0.68 9.45
N SER A 116 11.94 -1.21 9.72
CA SER A 116 13.22 -0.67 9.21
C SER A 116 13.60 -1.19 7.82
N ILE A 117 12.80 -2.09 7.23
CA ILE A 117 13.05 -2.64 5.90
C ILE A 117 12.36 -1.77 4.87
N ASP A 118 13.13 -1.21 3.94
CA ASP A 118 12.60 -0.37 2.87
C ASP A 118 11.75 -1.20 1.89
N PRO A 119 10.65 -0.62 1.37
CA PRO A 119 9.82 -1.27 0.36
C PRO A 119 10.50 -1.31 -1.02
N THR A 120 10.02 -2.20 -1.91
CA THR A 120 10.34 -2.19 -3.34
C THR A 120 9.39 -1.27 -4.13
N VAL A 121 8.21 -1.00 -3.59
CA VAL A 121 7.20 -0.11 -4.16
C VAL A 121 7.04 1.10 -3.25
N GLY A 122 7.42 2.26 -3.74
CA GLY A 122 7.32 3.52 -2.98
C GLY A 122 5.89 4.03 -2.93
N THR A 123 5.40 4.42 -1.76
CA THR A 123 4.11 5.11 -1.61
C THR A 123 4.33 6.61 -1.43
N PHE A 124 3.54 7.40 -2.14
CA PHE A 124 3.58 8.87 -2.10
C PHE A 124 2.18 9.41 -1.83
N VAL A 125 2.06 10.38 -0.93
CA VAL A 125 0.80 11.08 -0.64
C VAL A 125 1.01 12.56 -0.96
N ASP A 126 0.27 13.09 -1.92
CA ASP A 126 0.42 14.47 -2.44
C ASP A 126 1.87 14.82 -2.80
N GLY A 127 2.62 13.86 -3.33
CA GLY A 127 4.02 13.99 -3.70
C GLY A 127 5.03 13.84 -2.56
N VAL A 128 4.59 13.62 -1.31
CA VAL A 128 5.47 13.33 -0.16
C VAL A 128 5.71 11.83 -0.08
N TYR A 129 6.97 11.39 -0.10
CA TYR A 129 7.36 10.01 0.11
C TYR A 129 7.01 9.55 1.53
N VAL A 130 6.33 8.43 1.67
CA VAL A 130 6.05 7.78 2.95
C VAL A 130 7.17 6.79 3.25
N GLY A 131 8.04 7.13 4.19
CA GLY A 131 9.32 6.46 4.43
C GLY A 131 9.23 5.15 5.21
N THR A 132 8.03 4.68 5.53
CA THR A 132 7.78 3.36 6.10
C THR A 132 6.53 2.78 5.47
N ASN A 133 6.48 1.46 5.30
CA ASN A 133 5.28 0.78 4.81
C ASN A 133 4.18 0.63 5.88
N THR A 134 4.42 1.13 7.11
CA THR A 134 3.43 1.10 8.21
C THR A 134 2.62 2.39 8.29
N GLY A 135 1.36 2.28 8.71
CA GLY A 135 0.46 3.43 8.91
C GLY A 135 0.15 4.21 7.64
N ILE A 136 0.16 3.56 6.51
CA ILE A 136 -0.45 4.11 5.30
C ILE A 136 -1.95 3.97 5.49
N VAL A 137 -2.69 5.06 5.29
CA VAL A 137 -4.15 5.05 5.39
C VAL A 137 -4.69 3.97 4.47
N VAL A 138 -5.25 2.91 5.07
CA VAL A 138 -5.70 1.72 4.34
C VAL A 138 -7.00 2.02 3.60
N ASP A 139 -7.82 2.93 4.16
CA ASP A 139 -9.09 3.32 3.58
C ASP A 139 -8.94 4.47 2.57
N VAL A 140 -9.47 4.27 1.39
CA VAL A 140 -9.51 5.26 0.31
C VAL A 140 -10.68 6.22 0.57
N PHE A 141 -10.41 7.39 1.13
CA PHE A 141 -11.43 8.44 1.30
C PHE A 141 -10.89 9.79 0.84
N ASP A 142 -11.76 10.60 0.22
CA ASP A 142 -11.48 11.98 -0.19
C ASP A 142 -10.21 12.11 -1.04
N LEU A 143 -10.02 11.19 -1.99
CA LEU A 143 -8.93 11.23 -2.96
C LEU A 143 -9.42 11.80 -4.30
N GLU A 144 -8.58 12.58 -4.96
CA GLU A 144 -8.73 13.03 -6.35
C GLU A 144 -8.39 11.91 -7.32
N SER A 145 -7.28 11.21 -7.04
CA SER A 145 -6.80 10.11 -7.88
C SER A 145 -5.88 9.17 -7.14
N ILE A 146 -5.77 7.95 -7.68
CA ILE A 146 -4.71 6.99 -7.35
C ILE A 146 -3.98 6.65 -8.64
N GLU A 147 -2.63 6.69 -8.59
CA GLU A 147 -1.77 6.37 -9.72
C GLU A 147 -0.85 5.20 -9.33
N VAL A 148 -0.78 4.16 -10.14
CA VAL A 148 0.11 3.00 -9.96
C VAL A 148 1.07 2.91 -11.13
N LEU A 149 2.34 3.21 -10.89
CA LEU A 149 3.42 3.12 -11.85
C LEU A 149 4.12 1.77 -11.70
N ARG A 150 4.24 1.03 -12.78
CA ARG A 150 4.89 -0.27 -12.79
C ARG A 150 6.31 -0.19 -13.34
N GLY A 151 7.22 -0.98 -12.76
CA GLY A 151 8.65 -0.97 -13.05
C GLY A 151 9.43 0.16 -12.37
N PRO A 152 10.76 0.13 -12.40
CA PRO A 152 11.61 1.04 -11.64
C PRO A 152 11.37 2.52 -11.97
N GLN A 153 11.18 3.34 -10.93
CA GLN A 153 10.93 4.78 -11.03
C GLN A 153 12.05 5.64 -10.43
N GLY A 154 13.26 5.07 -10.28
CA GLY A 154 14.39 5.70 -9.58
C GLY A 154 14.79 7.08 -10.10
N THR A 155 14.65 7.35 -11.40
CA THR A 155 15.09 8.61 -12.04
C THR A 155 14.42 9.87 -11.48
N LEU A 156 13.14 9.81 -11.14
CA LEU A 156 12.41 10.98 -10.60
C LEU A 156 12.10 10.82 -9.11
N PHE A 157 11.93 9.60 -8.63
CA PHE A 157 11.50 9.33 -7.26
C PHE A 157 12.64 8.92 -6.32
N GLY A 158 13.82 8.62 -6.88
CA GLY A 158 15.00 8.24 -6.10
C GLY A 158 15.00 6.76 -5.72
N ARG A 159 15.19 6.48 -4.44
CA ARG A 159 15.34 5.12 -3.91
C ARG A 159 14.02 4.43 -3.58
N ASN A 160 14.07 3.10 -3.38
CA ASN A 160 12.96 2.30 -2.84
C ASN A 160 11.70 2.28 -3.74
N VAL A 161 11.93 2.35 -5.05
CA VAL A 161 10.91 2.32 -6.12
C VAL A 161 11.34 1.35 -7.23
N THR A 162 11.96 0.23 -6.86
CA THR A 162 12.50 -0.78 -7.79
C THR A 162 11.39 -1.57 -8.48
N GLY A 163 10.28 -1.85 -7.78
CA GLY A 163 9.08 -2.48 -8.35
C GLY A 163 8.13 -1.48 -8.98
N GLY A 164 8.07 -0.26 -8.44
CA GLY A 164 7.13 0.76 -8.89
C GLY A 164 6.84 1.84 -7.86
N ALA A 165 5.79 2.62 -8.10
CA ALA A 165 5.31 3.65 -7.18
C ALA A 165 3.78 3.70 -7.16
N VAL A 166 3.20 3.94 -5.98
CA VAL A 166 1.78 4.22 -5.76
C VAL A 166 1.64 5.65 -5.27
N MET A 167 0.85 6.46 -5.97
CA MET A 167 0.61 7.86 -5.61
C MET A 167 -0.86 8.04 -5.25
N LEU A 168 -1.10 8.63 -4.08
CA LEU A 168 -2.40 8.97 -3.55
C LEU A 168 -2.51 10.48 -3.55
N ASN A 169 -3.41 11.04 -4.35
CA ASN A 169 -3.61 12.46 -4.46
C ASN A 169 -4.91 12.87 -3.78
N THR A 170 -4.85 13.83 -2.86
CA THR A 170 -6.00 14.33 -2.09
C THR A 170 -6.88 15.22 -2.97
N ALA A 171 -8.20 15.04 -2.89
CA ALA A 171 -9.16 15.91 -3.57
C ALA A 171 -9.14 17.32 -2.97
N LEU A 172 -8.96 18.34 -3.81
CA LEU A 172 -8.94 19.75 -3.42
C LEU A 172 -10.36 20.33 -3.33
N PRO A 173 -10.56 21.51 -2.68
CA PRO A 173 -11.83 22.23 -2.72
C PRO A 173 -12.20 22.59 -4.17
N GLY A 174 -13.46 22.33 -4.56
CA GLY A 174 -13.99 22.68 -5.87
C GLY A 174 -14.12 24.20 -6.12
N GLU A 175 -14.47 24.57 -7.36
CA GLU A 175 -14.72 25.98 -7.76
C GLU A 175 -16.04 26.53 -7.22
N GLU A 176 -16.98 25.63 -6.84
CA GLU A 176 -18.25 25.96 -6.22
C GLU A 176 -18.32 25.35 -4.81
N PHE A 177 -19.26 25.86 -3.99
CA PHE A 177 -19.50 25.26 -2.68
C PHE A 177 -20.29 23.95 -2.86
N GLU A 178 -19.67 22.86 -2.46
CA GLU A 178 -20.21 21.53 -2.61
C GLU A 178 -19.99 20.69 -1.35
N GLY A 179 -20.77 19.64 -1.22
CA GLY A 179 -20.58 18.68 -0.13
C GLY A 179 -21.16 17.32 -0.48
N LYS A 180 -20.57 16.31 0.13
CA LYS A 180 -20.96 14.91 0.01
C LYS A 180 -21.03 14.26 1.38
N VAL A 181 -22.10 13.51 1.65
CA VAL A 181 -22.23 12.67 2.85
C VAL A 181 -22.62 11.28 2.40
N ARG A 182 -21.90 10.28 2.89
CA ARG A 182 -22.12 8.86 2.58
C ARG A 182 -22.31 8.08 3.88
N ALA A 183 -23.28 7.15 3.87
CA ALA A 183 -23.44 6.12 4.88
C ALA A 183 -23.47 4.75 4.19
N ALA A 184 -22.74 3.78 4.72
CA ALA A 184 -22.74 2.42 4.23
C ALA A 184 -22.88 1.41 5.38
N TYR A 185 -23.48 0.27 5.06
CA TYR A 185 -23.63 -0.87 5.95
C TYR A 185 -23.18 -2.11 5.19
N GLU A 186 -22.19 -2.80 5.75
CA GLU A 186 -21.63 -4.02 5.18
C GLU A 186 -21.88 -5.20 6.11
N SER A 187 -22.10 -6.39 5.53
CA SER A 187 -22.33 -7.64 6.24
C SER A 187 -21.77 -8.79 5.41
N GLY A 188 -21.50 -9.91 6.04
CA GLY A 188 -20.93 -11.10 5.37
C GLY A 188 -20.21 -12.02 6.35
N GLY A 189 -19.67 -11.44 7.44
CA GLY A 189 -19.07 -12.17 8.57
C GLY A 189 -20.03 -12.35 9.76
N GLU A 190 -19.46 -12.53 10.96
CA GLU A 190 -20.21 -12.72 12.21
C GLU A 190 -20.95 -11.43 12.61
N GLU A 191 -20.30 -10.25 12.49
CA GLU A 191 -20.86 -8.96 12.82
C GLU A 191 -20.71 -7.99 11.64
N PRO A 192 -21.50 -6.88 11.61
CA PRO A 192 -21.46 -5.93 10.52
C PRO A 192 -20.34 -4.92 10.62
N THR A 193 -20.12 -4.20 9.51
CA THR A 193 -19.31 -2.98 9.47
C THR A 193 -20.20 -1.80 9.09
N THR A 194 -20.12 -0.68 9.83
CA THR A 194 -20.82 0.56 9.49
C THR A 194 -19.81 1.65 9.13
N ILE A 195 -20.08 2.39 8.04
CA ILE A 195 -19.18 3.42 7.53
C ILE A 195 -19.97 4.72 7.37
N PHE A 196 -19.39 5.81 7.85
CA PHE A 196 -19.91 7.15 7.66
C PHE A 196 -18.78 8.08 7.22
N SER A 197 -18.93 8.74 6.08
CA SER A 197 -17.93 9.64 5.54
C SER A 197 -18.56 10.84 4.84
N GLY A 198 -17.78 11.88 4.64
CA GLY A 198 -18.24 13.01 3.88
C GLY A 198 -17.20 14.12 3.78
N SER A 199 -17.50 15.08 2.91
CA SER A 199 -16.70 16.28 2.75
C SER A 199 -17.60 17.48 2.46
N VAL A 200 -17.12 18.66 2.81
CA VAL A 200 -17.74 19.93 2.47
C VAL A 200 -16.66 20.95 2.22
N GLY A 201 -16.77 21.70 1.13
CA GLY A 201 -15.78 22.71 0.78
C GLY A 201 -16.20 23.58 -0.39
N GLY A 202 -15.33 24.51 -0.74
CA GLY A 202 -15.49 25.45 -1.84
C GLY A 202 -14.78 26.76 -1.59
N PRO A 203 -15.01 27.78 -2.46
CA PRO A 203 -14.40 29.08 -2.33
C PRO A 203 -14.93 29.86 -1.13
N ILE A 204 -14.04 30.40 -0.30
CA ILE A 204 -14.35 31.38 0.74
C ILE A 204 -14.37 32.79 0.15
N ASN A 205 -13.46 33.05 -0.79
CA ASN A 205 -13.37 34.24 -1.62
C ASN A 205 -12.53 33.95 -2.87
N ASP A 206 -12.33 34.93 -3.75
CA ASP A 206 -11.62 34.78 -5.03
C ASP A 206 -10.18 34.26 -4.92
N GLN A 207 -9.58 34.24 -3.72
CA GLN A 207 -8.19 33.84 -3.49
C GLN A 207 -8.06 32.67 -2.51
N LEU A 208 -9.11 32.28 -1.83
CA LEU A 208 -9.06 31.30 -0.75
C LEU A 208 -10.21 30.29 -0.88
N SER A 209 -9.86 29.05 -0.98
CA SER A 209 -10.79 27.90 -0.90
C SER A 209 -10.43 27.00 0.28
N ALA A 210 -11.41 26.36 0.87
CA ALA A 210 -11.17 25.40 1.94
C ALA A 210 -12.17 24.24 1.88
N LYS A 211 -11.73 23.08 2.34
CA LYS A 211 -12.52 21.86 2.44
C LYS A 211 -12.19 21.15 3.76
N ILE A 212 -13.15 20.44 4.29
CA ILE A 212 -12.96 19.48 5.37
C ILE A 212 -13.60 18.16 4.96
N ALA A 213 -12.86 17.07 5.10
CA ALA A 213 -13.35 15.73 4.94
C ALA A 213 -13.25 14.96 6.26
N PHE A 214 -14.16 14.00 6.46
CA PHE A 214 -14.15 13.11 7.60
C PHE A 214 -14.53 11.69 7.17
N TYR A 215 -14.01 10.71 7.92
CA TYR A 215 -14.29 9.29 7.76
C TYR A 215 -14.43 8.66 9.15
N SER A 216 -15.38 7.74 9.28
CA SER A 216 -15.56 6.91 10.47
C SER A 216 -16.05 5.53 10.01
N SER A 217 -15.40 4.49 10.50
CA SER A 217 -15.78 3.10 10.28
C SER A 217 -15.79 2.37 11.61
N GLU A 218 -16.84 1.61 11.88
CA GLU A 218 -16.97 0.72 13.03
C GLU A 218 -17.19 -0.70 12.49
N ASP A 219 -16.19 -1.55 12.69
CA ASP A 219 -16.18 -2.96 12.32
C ASP A 219 -16.27 -3.81 13.58
N ASP A 220 -17.41 -4.44 13.81
CA ASP A 220 -17.70 -5.21 15.01
C ASP A 220 -17.09 -6.63 14.99
N GLY A 221 -16.38 -7.01 13.91
CA GLY A 221 -15.66 -8.28 13.78
C GLY A 221 -16.23 -9.22 12.73
N TYR A 222 -15.44 -9.49 11.71
CA TYR A 222 -15.82 -10.35 10.60
C TYR A 222 -15.74 -11.85 10.94
N PHE A 223 -14.72 -12.26 11.70
CA PHE A 223 -14.40 -13.68 11.93
C PHE A 223 -14.98 -14.16 13.27
N LYS A 224 -15.17 -15.50 13.36
CA LYS A 224 -15.53 -16.16 14.61
C LYS A 224 -14.35 -16.88 15.23
N ASN A 225 -14.04 -16.55 16.48
CA ASN A 225 -13.09 -17.32 17.27
C ASN A 225 -13.75 -18.57 17.86
N LEU A 226 -13.40 -19.74 17.35
CA LEU A 226 -13.97 -21.01 17.80
C LEU A 226 -13.53 -21.40 19.23
N ALA A 227 -12.45 -20.81 19.75
CA ALA A 227 -11.99 -21.10 21.10
C ALA A 227 -12.92 -20.54 22.19
N ASN A 228 -13.57 -19.39 21.96
CA ASN A 228 -14.42 -18.72 22.94
C ASN A 228 -15.80 -18.30 22.40
N GLY A 229 -16.01 -18.35 21.08
CA GLY A 229 -17.25 -17.98 20.40
C GLY A 229 -17.42 -16.49 20.10
N ASN A 230 -16.41 -15.65 20.37
CA ASN A 230 -16.46 -14.22 20.10
C ASN A 230 -16.29 -13.90 18.61
N ALA A 231 -16.87 -12.79 18.16
CA ALA A 231 -16.50 -12.13 16.92
C ALA A 231 -15.15 -11.42 17.12
N ILE A 232 -14.25 -11.58 16.13
CA ILE A 232 -12.89 -10.99 16.14
C ILE A 232 -12.55 -10.34 14.79
N GLY A 233 -11.49 -9.52 14.80
CA GLY A 233 -11.11 -8.67 13.67
C GLY A 233 -11.84 -7.33 13.71
N LYS A 234 -12.12 -6.83 14.91
CA LYS A 234 -12.74 -5.51 15.14
C LYS A 234 -11.77 -4.40 14.81
N ALA A 235 -12.30 -3.33 14.21
CA ALA A 235 -11.54 -2.13 13.91
C ALA A 235 -12.43 -0.89 13.90
N ASP A 236 -12.17 0.02 14.81
CA ASP A 236 -12.77 1.35 14.84
C ASP A 236 -11.79 2.35 14.26
N THR A 237 -12.15 3.00 13.17
CA THR A 237 -11.29 3.93 12.45
C THR A 237 -11.94 5.30 12.36
N THR A 238 -11.20 6.36 12.65
CA THR A 238 -11.62 7.73 12.40
C THR A 238 -10.53 8.50 11.67
N ALA A 239 -10.92 9.38 10.74
CA ALA A 239 -10.00 10.29 10.08
C ALA A 239 -10.66 11.65 9.81
N ILE A 240 -9.85 12.69 9.85
CA ILE A 240 -10.26 14.06 9.50
C ILE A 240 -9.19 14.71 8.63
N ARG A 241 -9.63 15.40 7.57
CA ARG A 241 -8.74 16.05 6.59
C ARG A 241 -9.22 17.46 6.26
N PRO A 242 -8.74 18.50 6.92
CA PRO A 242 -8.85 19.89 6.45
C PRO A 242 -7.86 20.16 5.31
N VAL A 243 -8.34 20.85 4.27
CA VAL A 243 -7.58 21.29 3.11
C VAL A 243 -7.81 22.79 2.92
N VAL A 244 -6.74 23.54 2.68
CA VAL A 244 -6.79 24.97 2.37
C VAL A 244 -5.97 25.24 1.12
N VAL A 245 -6.56 25.93 0.15
CA VAL A 245 -5.88 26.40 -1.06
C VAL A 245 -5.92 27.92 -1.08
N TRP A 246 -4.75 28.54 -1.14
CA TRP A 246 -4.60 29.98 -1.23
C TRP A 246 -3.90 30.39 -2.52
N THR A 247 -4.60 31.15 -3.36
CA THR A 247 -4.14 31.64 -4.66
C THR A 247 -4.07 33.15 -4.66
N PRO A 248 -3.02 33.76 -4.04
CA PRO A 248 -2.90 35.23 -3.93
C PRO A 248 -2.79 35.93 -5.28
N THR A 249 -2.31 35.24 -6.29
CA THR A 249 -2.23 35.69 -7.69
C THR A 249 -2.48 34.53 -8.62
N ASP A 250 -2.80 34.75 -9.88
CA ASP A 250 -3.01 33.72 -10.90
C ASP A 250 -1.80 32.79 -11.12
N SER A 251 -0.61 33.22 -10.69
CA SER A 251 0.64 32.48 -10.86
C SER A 251 1.19 31.84 -9.57
N VAL A 252 0.50 31.99 -8.43
CA VAL A 252 0.96 31.46 -7.14
C VAL A 252 -0.17 30.73 -6.45
N SER A 253 0.07 29.47 -6.13
CA SER A 253 -0.84 28.63 -5.34
C SER A 253 -0.12 27.98 -4.16
N LEU A 254 -0.73 28.04 -2.98
CA LEU A 254 -0.29 27.34 -1.78
C LEU A 254 -1.41 26.43 -1.30
N THR A 255 -1.15 25.13 -1.32
CA THR A 255 -2.05 24.10 -0.77
C THR A 255 -1.50 23.62 0.57
N LEU A 256 -2.36 23.60 1.59
CA LEU A 256 -2.07 23.07 2.91
C LEU A 256 -3.05 21.95 3.20
N ILE A 257 -2.53 20.78 3.59
CA ILE A 257 -3.33 19.59 3.91
C ILE A 257 -2.83 19.05 5.26
N TYR A 258 -3.76 18.66 6.10
CA TYR A 258 -3.46 17.96 7.35
C TYR A 258 -4.37 16.74 7.46
N ASP A 259 -3.80 15.59 7.79
CA ASP A 259 -4.55 14.40 8.16
C ASP A 259 -4.29 14.08 9.61
N ASN A 260 -5.36 13.77 10.33
CA ASN A 260 -5.31 13.05 11.60
C ASN A 260 -6.08 11.75 11.42
N PHE A 261 -5.47 10.66 11.79
CA PHE A 261 -6.00 9.29 11.68
C PHE A 261 -5.82 8.57 13.01
N ASP A 262 -6.86 7.86 13.43
CA ASP A 262 -6.90 7.07 14.66
C ASP A 262 -7.59 5.73 14.36
N GLN A 263 -6.99 4.62 14.77
CA GLN A 263 -7.57 3.29 14.65
C GLN A 263 -7.31 2.46 15.92
N GLU A 264 -8.38 1.97 16.52
CA GLU A 264 -8.34 1.01 17.63
C GLU A 264 -9.03 -0.30 17.22
N GLY A 265 -8.56 -1.45 17.72
CA GLY A 265 -9.22 -2.73 17.43
C GLY A 265 -8.50 -3.96 17.96
N ASP A 266 -8.92 -5.12 17.44
CA ASP A 266 -8.26 -6.39 17.71
C ASP A 266 -6.91 -6.47 16.98
N GLY A 267 -6.09 -7.46 17.35
CA GLY A 267 -4.90 -7.83 16.59
C GLY A 267 -5.26 -8.49 15.24
N PRO A 268 -4.27 -8.72 14.38
CA PRO A 268 -4.48 -9.42 13.12
C PRO A 268 -5.08 -10.81 13.35
N VAL A 269 -6.12 -11.13 12.58
CA VAL A 269 -6.74 -12.45 12.62
C VAL A 269 -5.92 -13.43 11.79
N SER A 270 -5.53 -14.57 12.38
CA SER A 270 -4.65 -15.53 11.73
C SER A 270 -5.07 -16.97 11.96
N GLN A 271 -4.63 -17.84 11.07
CA GLN A 271 -4.76 -19.30 11.16
C GLN A 271 -3.41 -19.98 11.29
N ASN A 272 -3.39 -21.17 11.87
CA ASN A 272 -2.27 -22.09 11.81
C ASN A 272 -2.56 -23.17 10.78
N HIS A 273 -1.85 -23.16 9.66
CA HIS A 273 -1.95 -24.17 8.62
C HIS A 273 -0.98 -25.32 8.90
N ARG A 274 -1.48 -26.55 9.02
CA ARG A 274 -0.67 -27.72 9.30
C ARG A 274 -0.63 -28.69 8.12
N ASN A 275 0.55 -28.91 7.61
CA ASN A 275 0.80 -29.92 6.58
C ASN A 275 0.92 -31.29 7.24
N GLY A 276 -0.15 -31.96 7.59
CA GLY A 276 -0.26 -33.44 7.83
C GLY A 276 0.84 -34.20 8.56
N SER A 277 1.99 -33.64 8.84
CA SER A 277 3.16 -34.27 9.41
C SER A 277 3.22 -34.14 10.94
N GLY A 278 2.27 -34.74 11.62
CA GLY A 278 2.62 -35.48 12.82
C GLY A 278 2.67 -34.77 14.15
N VAL A 279 2.33 -33.53 14.37
CA VAL A 279 2.21 -33.01 15.71
C VAL A 279 0.80 -32.53 15.98
N SER A 280 0.19 -33.28 16.87
CA SER A 280 -1.17 -33.16 17.41
C SER A 280 -2.12 -32.22 16.66
N ASN A 281 -2.88 -32.79 15.71
CA ASN A 281 -4.09 -32.21 15.12
C ASN A 281 -5.13 -31.75 16.18
N ALA A 282 -4.76 -31.76 17.46
CA ALA A 282 -5.62 -31.42 18.57
C ALA A 282 -5.70 -29.93 18.86
N LEU A 283 -4.74 -29.13 18.40
CA LEU A 283 -4.65 -27.71 18.76
C LEU A 283 -5.22 -26.79 17.70
N ALA A 284 -4.87 -26.98 16.45
CA ALA A 284 -5.46 -26.34 15.30
C ALA A 284 -5.16 -27.18 14.06
N ASN A 285 -6.08 -27.31 13.14
CA ASN A 285 -5.91 -27.97 11.85
C ASN A 285 -6.94 -27.38 10.92
N PHE A 286 -6.62 -26.21 10.38
CA PHE A 286 -7.54 -25.51 9.51
C PHE A 286 -7.22 -25.82 8.06
N ASP A 287 -8.28 -26.07 7.31
CA ASP A 287 -8.22 -26.10 5.86
C ASP A 287 -7.91 -24.68 5.37
N ARG A 288 -6.96 -24.54 4.45
CA ARG A 288 -6.60 -23.25 3.81
C ARG A 288 -7.79 -22.58 3.10
N ASN A 289 -8.86 -23.33 2.84
CA ASN A 289 -10.10 -22.87 2.21
C ASN A 289 -11.22 -22.62 3.23
N SER A 290 -10.90 -22.39 4.50
CA SER A 290 -11.86 -22.11 5.58
C SER A 290 -11.54 -20.79 6.27
N PHE A 291 -12.57 -20.12 6.81
CA PHE A 291 -12.43 -18.95 7.67
C PHE A 291 -12.40 -19.29 9.16
N ASP A 292 -12.25 -20.56 9.51
CA ASP A 292 -12.21 -21.00 10.90
C ASP A 292 -10.96 -20.50 11.60
N VAL A 293 -11.14 -19.84 12.75
CA VAL A 293 -10.08 -19.31 13.61
C VAL A 293 -10.24 -19.85 15.02
N SER A 294 -9.14 -20.20 15.69
CA SER A 294 -9.16 -20.63 17.08
C SER A 294 -7.90 -20.17 17.79
N ILE A 295 -7.96 -19.00 18.41
CA ILE A 295 -6.83 -18.32 19.07
C ILE A 295 -7.16 -18.05 20.54
N ASP A 296 -6.15 -18.04 21.40
CA ASP A 296 -6.32 -17.72 22.83
C ASP A 296 -6.13 -16.22 23.14
N GLU A 297 -5.47 -15.46 22.26
CA GLU A 297 -5.26 -14.02 22.38
C GLU A 297 -5.90 -13.30 21.17
N GLU A 298 -6.93 -12.49 21.40
CA GLU A 298 -7.56 -11.69 20.30
C GLU A 298 -6.63 -10.55 19.83
N GLY A 299 -5.59 -10.27 20.60
CA GLY A 299 -4.64 -9.22 20.31
C GLY A 299 -5.18 -7.81 20.52
N SER A 300 -4.50 -6.85 19.97
CA SER A 300 -4.93 -5.45 19.94
C SER A 300 -4.19 -4.66 18.86
N THR A 301 -4.84 -3.62 18.39
CA THR A 301 -4.26 -2.60 17.53
C THR A 301 -4.65 -1.23 18.04
N ASP A 302 -3.67 -0.31 18.08
CA ASP A 302 -3.86 1.08 18.47
C ASP A 302 -2.88 1.89 17.63
N VAL A 303 -3.40 2.71 16.70
CA VAL A 303 -2.64 3.46 15.72
C VAL A 303 -3.09 4.90 15.69
N GLU A 304 -2.15 5.82 15.87
CA GLU A 304 -2.36 7.26 15.68
C GLU A 304 -1.40 7.78 14.61
N ALA A 305 -1.88 8.64 13.71
CA ALA A 305 -1.06 9.27 12.70
C ALA A 305 -1.48 10.72 12.45
N ASP A 306 -0.49 11.59 12.39
CA ASP A 306 -0.61 12.97 11.99
C ASP A 306 0.24 13.23 10.74
N PHE A 307 -0.33 13.84 9.70
CA PHE A 307 0.38 14.11 8.48
C PHE A 307 0.09 15.51 7.94
N PHE A 308 1.05 16.41 8.05
CA PHE A 308 0.99 17.75 7.48
C PHE A 308 1.74 17.82 6.15
N ARG A 309 1.09 18.40 5.14
CA ARG A 309 1.67 18.65 3.80
C ARG A 309 1.44 20.07 3.37
N ALA A 310 2.45 20.65 2.74
CA ALA A 310 2.36 21.98 2.14
C ALA A 310 2.96 21.95 0.75
N LYS A 311 2.19 22.37 -0.27
CA LYS A 311 2.62 22.44 -1.66
C LYS A 311 2.50 23.90 -2.14
N LEU A 312 3.64 24.49 -2.50
CA LEU A 312 3.71 25.81 -3.11
C LEU A 312 4.04 25.66 -4.59
N GLU A 313 3.23 26.24 -5.45
CA GLU A 313 3.43 26.28 -6.90
C GLU A 313 3.53 27.73 -7.37
N ILE A 314 4.54 28.00 -8.18
CA ILE A 314 4.80 29.31 -8.76
C ILE A 314 4.97 29.14 -10.26
N ASP A 315 4.00 29.60 -11.03
CA ASP A 315 4.08 29.59 -12.48
C ASP A 315 4.98 30.72 -12.97
N THR A 316 5.89 30.37 -13.86
CA THR A 316 6.83 31.27 -14.51
C THR A 316 6.57 31.24 -16.02
N GLU A 317 7.18 32.16 -16.76
CA GLU A 317 6.99 32.26 -18.21
C GLU A 317 7.26 30.96 -18.97
N ASN A 318 8.19 30.11 -18.46
CA ASN A 318 8.65 28.91 -19.17
C ASN A 318 8.40 27.60 -18.39
N GLY A 319 7.75 27.64 -17.25
CA GLY A 319 7.50 26.44 -16.44
C GLY A 319 7.08 26.76 -15.02
N THR A 320 6.93 25.75 -14.19
CA THR A 320 6.45 25.85 -12.80
C THR A 320 7.55 25.48 -11.82
N ILE A 321 7.74 26.29 -10.78
CA ILE A 321 8.51 25.93 -9.58
C ILE A 321 7.53 25.34 -8.59
N THR A 322 7.81 24.13 -8.10
CA THR A 322 7.02 23.48 -7.06
C THR A 322 7.91 23.22 -5.85
N ASN A 323 7.42 23.57 -4.65
CA ASN A 323 8.02 23.13 -3.40
C ASN A 323 7.00 22.30 -2.62
N ILE A 324 7.40 21.11 -2.17
CA ILE A 324 6.56 20.18 -1.39
C ILE A 324 7.26 19.92 -0.07
N PHE A 325 6.61 20.28 1.03
CA PHE A 325 7.01 19.97 2.39
C PHE A 325 6.08 18.93 2.98
N GLY A 326 6.64 17.95 3.70
CA GLY A 326 5.89 16.94 4.43
C GLY A 326 6.46 16.73 5.83
N HIS A 327 5.59 16.62 6.82
CA HIS A 327 5.92 16.21 8.19
C HIS A 327 4.87 15.23 8.68
N ARG A 328 5.32 14.03 9.10
CA ARG A 328 4.45 12.95 9.54
C ARG A 328 4.94 12.38 10.86
N GLU A 329 4.02 12.23 11.81
CA GLU A 329 4.19 11.47 13.05
C GLU A 329 3.28 10.24 12.99
N TYR A 330 3.75 9.11 13.50
CA TYR A 330 3.03 7.84 13.52
C TYR A 330 3.41 7.06 14.75
N GLU A 331 2.41 6.67 15.52
CA GLU A 331 2.55 5.79 16.68
C GLU A 331 1.66 4.56 16.49
N ALA A 332 2.20 3.38 16.82
CA ALA A 332 1.42 2.15 16.77
C ALA A 332 1.80 1.22 17.90
N LEU A 333 0.78 0.59 18.47
CA LEU A 333 0.90 -0.56 19.37
C LEU A 333 0.09 -1.70 18.76
N SER A 334 0.68 -2.90 18.70
CA SER A 334 0.00 -4.09 18.19
C SER A 334 0.36 -5.29 19.04
N ALA A 335 -0.59 -6.19 19.20
CA ALA A 335 -0.37 -7.49 19.81
C ALA A 335 -0.99 -8.58 18.94
N SER A 336 -0.21 -9.61 18.64
CA SER A 336 -0.60 -10.70 17.74
C SER A 336 -0.39 -12.06 18.37
N ASP A 337 -1.32 -12.97 18.13
CA ASP A 337 -1.18 -14.40 18.37
C ASP A 337 -0.47 -15.02 17.16
N ILE A 338 0.82 -15.33 17.31
CA ILE A 338 1.66 -15.85 16.21
C ILE A 338 1.50 -17.35 16.05
N ASP A 339 1.21 -18.08 17.12
CA ASP A 339 1.00 -19.53 16.99
C ASP A 339 -0.38 -19.87 16.41
N ALA A 340 -1.32 -18.93 16.44
CA ALA A 340 -2.69 -19.04 15.94
C ALA A 340 -3.37 -20.34 16.42
N THR A 341 -3.25 -20.65 17.72
CA THR A 341 -3.83 -21.82 18.37
C THR A 341 -4.62 -21.43 19.64
N PRO A 342 -5.52 -22.30 20.14
CA PRO A 342 -6.29 -21.98 21.34
C PRO A 342 -5.50 -22.15 22.65
N ILE A 343 -4.17 -22.15 22.61
CA ILE A 343 -3.30 -22.25 23.78
C ILE A 343 -2.14 -21.28 23.68
N SER A 344 -1.76 -20.66 24.80
CA SER A 344 -0.74 -19.63 24.86
C SER A 344 0.66 -20.21 24.60
N LEU A 345 1.13 -20.13 23.38
CA LEU A 345 2.46 -20.61 22.98
C LEU A 345 3.37 -19.52 22.47
N PHE A 346 2.91 -18.64 21.56
CA PHE A 346 3.72 -17.60 20.96
C PHE A 346 2.91 -16.35 20.65
N HIS A 347 3.01 -15.32 21.48
CA HIS A 347 2.42 -13.99 21.26
C HIS A 347 3.52 -12.96 21.02
N ALA A 348 3.24 -11.96 20.18
CA ALA A 348 4.21 -10.93 19.79
C ALA A 348 3.63 -9.50 19.85
N PRO A 349 3.54 -8.90 21.06
CA PRO A 349 3.26 -7.46 21.14
C PRO A 349 4.45 -6.63 20.64
N SER A 350 4.15 -5.57 19.89
CA SER A 350 5.13 -4.64 19.33
C SER A 350 4.67 -3.19 19.50
N GLY A 351 5.58 -2.26 19.33
CA GLY A 351 5.29 -0.83 19.32
C GLY A 351 6.27 -0.08 18.45
N LEU A 352 5.78 0.96 17.80
CA LEU A 352 6.53 1.78 16.86
C LEU A 352 6.19 3.25 17.06
N ASN A 353 7.22 4.08 17.23
CA ASN A 353 7.11 5.53 17.08
C ASN A 353 7.97 5.93 15.90
N PHE A 354 7.40 6.67 14.98
CA PHE A 354 8.05 7.09 13.75
C PHE A 354 7.75 8.55 13.45
N GLU A 355 8.79 9.32 13.15
CA GLU A 355 8.69 10.71 12.71
C GLU A 355 9.48 10.87 11.42
N GLN A 356 8.89 11.58 10.44
CA GLN A 356 9.60 11.99 9.22
C GLN A 356 9.35 13.44 8.86
N THR A 357 10.36 14.05 8.27
CA THR A 357 10.28 15.37 7.64
C THR A 357 10.97 15.32 6.28
N SER A 358 10.32 15.88 5.26
CA SER A 358 10.89 15.97 3.91
C SER A 358 10.61 17.31 3.26
N ASN A 359 11.46 17.68 2.33
CA ASN A 359 11.23 18.84 1.45
C ASN A 359 11.81 18.56 0.06
N GLU A 360 10.99 18.77 -0.95
CA GLU A 360 11.39 18.75 -2.35
C GLU A 360 11.19 20.14 -2.97
N ILE A 361 12.17 20.60 -3.71
CA ILE A 361 12.04 21.75 -4.62
C ILE A 361 12.35 21.30 -6.03
N ARG A 362 11.46 21.60 -6.97
CA ARG A 362 11.64 21.26 -8.37
C ARG A 362 11.21 22.38 -9.31
N TRP A 363 11.76 22.35 -10.50
CA TRP A 363 11.32 23.12 -11.64
C TRP A 363 11.00 22.19 -12.82
N ALA A 364 9.84 22.38 -13.44
CA ALA A 364 9.41 21.67 -14.63
C ALA A 364 8.97 22.67 -15.69
N GLY A 365 9.57 22.61 -16.89
CA GLY A 365 9.24 23.56 -17.94
C GLY A 365 10.08 23.43 -19.20
N ASN A 366 9.85 24.34 -20.13
CA ASN A 366 10.51 24.36 -21.43
C ASN A 366 11.79 25.21 -21.37
N ILE A 367 12.94 24.58 -21.62
CA ILE A 367 14.23 25.30 -21.77
C ILE A 367 14.46 25.78 -23.20
N THR A 368 13.82 25.13 -24.18
CA THR A 368 13.71 25.55 -25.57
C THR A 368 12.38 25.03 -26.13
N GLU A 369 12.03 25.43 -27.39
CA GLU A 369 10.87 24.90 -28.10
C GLU A 369 10.89 23.36 -28.29
N LYS A 370 12.08 22.72 -28.20
CA LYS A 370 12.29 21.29 -28.39
C LYS A 370 12.70 20.53 -27.13
N ALA A 371 12.98 21.23 -26.05
CA ALA A 371 13.53 20.61 -24.84
C ALA A 371 12.74 21.02 -23.62
N GLN A 372 12.16 20.04 -22.94
CA GLN A 372 11.49 20.15 -21.64
C GLN A 372 12.38 19.53 -20.58
N LEU A 373 12.56 20.21 -19.46
CA LEU A 373 13.37 19.76 -18.32
C LEU A 373 12.50 19.70 -17.06
N THR A 374 12.62 18.60 -16.34
CA THR A 374 12.19 18.45 -14.94
C THR A 374 13.43 18.24 -14.09
N THR A 375 13.70 19.09 -13.12
CA THR A 375 14.88 18.99 -12.24
C THR A 375 14.55 19.44 -10.83
N GLY A 376 15.23 18.89 -9.85
CA GLY A 376 14.97 19.25 -8.45
C GLY A 376 15.97 18.67 -7.46
N ALA A 377 15.76 19.05 -6.22
CA ALA A 377 16.49 18.56 -5.06
C ALA A 377 15.52 18.09 -3.98
N PHE A 378 15.89 17.06 -3.27
CA PHE A 378 15.09 16.42 -2.23
C PHE A 378 15.92 16.20 -0.99
N VAL A 379 15.36 16.48 0.19
CA VAL A 379 15.90 16.17 1.48
C VAL A 379 14.85 15.41 2.30
N TYR A 380 15.30 14.37 3.01
CA TYR A 380 14.45 13.54 3.84
C TYR A 380 15.19 13.19 5.12
N LYS A 381 14.49 13.23 6.23
CA LYS A 381 14.97 12.77 7.53
C LYS A 381 13.85 11.97 8.20
N SER A 382 14.21 10.82 8.81
CA SER A 382 13.31 10.10 9.70
C SER A 382 14.00 9.58 10.94
N GLU A 383 13.23 9.47 12.02
CA GLU A 383 13.61 8.89 13.30
C GLU A 383 12.57 7.82 13.66
N MET A 384 13.04 6.63 14.03
CA MET A 384 12.20 5.49 14.37
C MET A 384 12.66 4.89 15.69
N ALA A 385 11.70 4.60 16.56
CA ALA A 385 11.91 3.77 17.74
C ALA A 385 10.95 2.58 17.66
N TYR A 386 11.50 1.39 17.61
CA TYR A 386 10.76 0.13 17.50
C TYR A 386 11.03 -0.74 18.71
N LYS A 387 9.96 -1.36 19.26
CA LYS A 387 10.08 -2.42 20.26
C LYS A 387 9.30 -3.66 19.83
N GLU A 388 9.78 -4.82 20.22
CA GLU A 388 9.05 -6.08 20.16
C GLU A 388 9.29 -6.87 21.42
N GLN A 389 8.25 -7.56 21.88
CA GLN A 389 8.35 -8.58 22.90
C GLN A 389 7.80 -9.89 22.33
N ARG A 390 8.53 -10.97 22.46
CA ARG A 390 8.02 -12.32 22.22
C ARG A 390 7.70 -12.95 23.57
N ARG A 391 6.46 -13.41 23.73
CA ARG A 391 5.97 -14.14 24.89
C ARG A 391 5.79 -15.58 24.50
N LEU A 392 6.64 -16.44 25.03
CA LEU A 392 6.74 -17.85 24.60
C LEU A 392 6.37 -18.78 25.76
N LEU A 393 5.76 -19.94 25.45
CA LEU A 393 5.52 -21.03 26.36
C LEU A 393 4.66 -20.66 27.57
N GLY A 394 3.61 -19.85 27.39
CA GLY A 394 2.66 -19.50 28.45
C GLY A 394 2.00 -20.74 29.09
N VAL A 395 1.81 -21.81 28.32
CA VAL A 395 1.20 -23.07 28.79
C VAL A 395 2.00 -23.79 29.88
N VAL A 396 3.31 -23.56 29.97
CA VAL A 396 4.19 -24.18 31.02
C VAL A 396 4.41 -23.27 32.21
N ALA A 397 3.84 -22.07 32.20
CA ALA A 397 3.94 -21.07 33.25
C ALA A 397 2.65 -21.00 34.10
N PRO A 398 2.68 -20.44 35.32
CA PRO A 398 1.47 -20.12 36.05
C PRO A 398 0.54 -19.18 35.25
N PRO A 399 -0.78 -19.25 35.45
CA PRO A 399 -1.70 -18.36 34.76
C PRO A 399 -1.31 -16.88 34.90
N GLY A 400 -1.27 -16.16 33.77
CA GLY A 400 -0.85 -14.75 33.67
C GLY A 400 0.66 -14.52 33.55
N PHE A 401 1.47 -15.57 33.37
CA PHE A 401 2.91 -15.50 33.12
C PHE A 401 3.28 -16.32 31.90
N PHE A 402 4.38 -15.94 31.24
CA PHE A 402 5.00 -16.72 30.16
C PHE A 402 6.26 -17.40 30.68
N GLY A 403 6.57 -18.59 30.14
CA GLY A 403 7.76 -19.36 30.53
C GLY A 403 9.04 -18.68 30.03
N LEU A 404 8.94 -17.94 28.91
CA LEU A 404 10.04 -17.24 28.29
C LEU A 404 9.53 -15.93 27.68
N THR A 405 10.22 -14.82 27.95
CA THR A 405 10.05 -13.57 27.21
C THR A 405 11.35 -13.15 26.54
N GLN A 406 11.26 -12.56 25.39
CA GLN A 406 12.38 -11.99 24.64
C GLN A 406 11.98 -10.55 24.27
N ASP A 407 12.69 -9.58 24.82
CA ASP A 407 12.44 -8.16 24.60
C ASP A 407 13.55 -7.55 23.77
N GLY A 408 13.22 -6.68 22.81
CA GLY A 408 14.21 -6.03 21.96
C GLY A 408 13.62 -4.99 21.02
N GLY A 409 14.38 -4.67 19.99
CA GLY A 409 14.06 -3.64 19.02
C GLY A 409 15.21 -2.67 18.84
N GLY A 410 14.95 -1.45 18.44
CA GLY A 410 16.04 -0.49 18.21
C GLY A 410 15.57 0.92 17.88
N LEU A 411 16.58 1.79 17.77
CA LEU A 411 16.47 3.13 17.23
C LEU A 411 17.08 3.14 15.83
N TYR A 412 16.44 3.82 14.91
CA TYR A 412 16.84 3.88 13.51
C TYR A 412 16.64 5.29 12.95
N ASN A 413 17.70 5.87 12.39
CA ASN A 413 17.62 7.18 11.77
C ASN A 413 18.07 7.09 10.31
N VAL A 414 17.41 7.85 9.47
CA VAL A 414 17.70 7.95 8.03
C VAL A 414 17.81 9.42 7.64
N ASP A 415 18.93 9.79 7.03
CA ASP A 415 19.13 11.10 6.41
C ASP A 415 19.39 10.89 4.92
N THR A 416 18.58 11.52 4.03
CA THR A 416 18.72 11.38 2.58
C THR A 416 18.80 12.75 1.91
N PHE A 417 19.70 12.86 0.94
CA PHE A 417 19.77 13.97 0.00
C PHE A 417 19.71 13.44 -1.43
N GLY A 418 18.89 14.01 -2.29
CA GLY A 418 18.75 13.63 -3.68
C GLY A 418 18.82 14.82 -4.64
N LEU A 419 19.36 14.59 -5.83
CA LEU A 419 19.33 15.51 -6.97
C LEU A 419 18.88 14.75 -8.20
N PHE A 420 17.88 15.30 -8.92
CA PHE A 420 17.39 14.66 -10.13
C PHE A 420 17.25 15.66 -11.29
N ALA A 421 17.41 15.13 -12.50
CA ALA A 421 17.10 15.83 -13.72
C ALA A 421 16.62 14.86 -14.80
N SER A 422 15.62 15.25 -15.55
CA SER A 422 15.09 14.52 -16.72
C SER A 422 14.78 15.50 -17.85
N VAL A 423 15.25 15.20 -19.03
CA VAL A 423 15.07 16.00 -20.25
C VAL A 423 14.30 15.19 -21.27
N ASP A 424 13.23 15.77 -21.79
CA ASP A 424 12.54 15.30 -22.99
C ASP A 424 12.96 16.20 -24.17
N TYR A 425 13.59 15.62 -25.20
CA TYR A 425 14.09 16.33 -26.35
C TYR A 425 13.40 15.88 -27.63
N ALA A 426 12.58 16.75 -28.23
CA ALA A 426 11.90 16.49 -29.49
C ALA A 426 12.91 16.54 -30.65
N ILE A 427 13.27 15.37 -31.18
CA ILE A 427 14.13 15.25 -32.36
C ILE A 427 13.37 15.77 -33.58
N ASN A 428 12.09 15.40 -33.72
CA ASN A 428 11.13 15.87 -34.69
C ASN A 428 9.71 15.78 -34.08
N ASP A 429 8.68 16.05 -34.86
CA ASP A 429 7.28 16.08 -34.43
C ASP A 429 6.74 14.71 -33.94
N GLN A 430 7.42 13.60 -34.28
CA GLN A 430 7.01 12.26 -33.91
C GLN A 430 7.94 11.56 -32.91
N LEU A 431 9.18 12.00 -32.78
CA LEU A 431 10.19 11.31 -31.98
C LEU A 431 10.76 12.20 -30.91
N THR A 432 10.54 11.83 -29.65
CA THR A 432 11.11 12.46 -28.45
C THR A 432 12.09 11.51 -27.78
N LEU A 433 13.27 11.99 -27.46
CA LEU A 433 14.27 11.28 -26.64
C LEU A 433 14.11 11.69 -25.17
N ASN A 434 14.05 10.71 -24.27
CA ASN A 434 13.97 10.92 -22.83
C ASN A 434 15.29 10.53 -22.17
N VAL A 435 15.93 11.41 -21.44
CA VAL A 435 17.18 11.12 -20.72
C VAL A 435 17.13 11.74 -19.33
N GLY A 436 17.43 10.96 -18.30
CA GLY A 436 17.41 11.45 -16.93
C GLY A 436 18.32 10.68 -16.01
N ALA A 437 18.56 11.24 -14.83
CA ALA A 437 19.25 10.59 -13.75
C ALA A 437 18.87 11.17 -12.40
N ASN A 438 18.97 10.36 -11.35
CA ASN A 438 18.83 10.74 -9.96
C ASN A 438 20.11 10.33 -9.22
N TYR A 439 20.69 11.25 -8.47
CA TYR A 439 21.75 10.95 -7.52
C TYR A 439 21.18 11.01 -6.10
N THR A 440 21.38 9.95 -5.33
CA THR A 440 20.95 9.85 -3.93
C THR A 440 22.16 9.60 -3.04
N ASP A 441 22.26 10.36 -1.95
CA ASP A 441 23.23 10.14 -0.85
C ASP A 441 22.42 9.92 0.42
N GLU A 442 22.54 8.71 0.99
CA GLU A 442 21.76 8.29 2.14
C GLU A 442 22.64 7.73 3.23
N ARG A 443 22.44 8.20 4.46
CA ARG A 443 23.04 7.67 5.66
C ARG A 443 22.00 7.09 6.57
N LYS A 444 22.24 5.89 7.09
CA LYS A 444 21.41 5.22 8.09
C LYS A 444 22.24 4.87 9.31
N SER A 445 21.66 5.04 10.50
CA SER A 445 22.26 4.63 11.76
C SER A 445 21.29 3.79 12.57
N ALA A 446 21.77 2.75 13.22
CA ALA A 446 21.00 1.82 14.02
C ALA A 446 21.62 1.56 15.38
N GLN A 447 20.79 1.57 16.42
CA GLN A 447 21.12 1.06 17.76
C GLN A 447 20.14 -0.06 18.07
N ILE A 448 20.59 -1.29 18.24
CA ILE A 448 19.72 -2.47 18.33
C ILE A 448 19.96 -3.23 19.61
N ALA A 449 18.89 -3.63 20.26
CA ALA A 449 18.85 -4.59 21.36
C ALA A 449 18.28 -5.91 20.82
N SER A 450 19.13 -6.93 20.66
CA SER A 450 18.73 -8.22 20.14
C SER A 450 17.77 -8.94 21.10
N LEU A 451 16.64 -9.40 20.58
CA LEU A 451 15.57 -10.04 21.37
C LEU A 451 16.10 -11.24 22.19
N VAL A 452 16.89 -12.11 21.54
CA VAL A 452 17.40 -13.34 22.17
C VAL A 452 18.46 -13.09 23.28
N ARG A 453 18.98 -11.88 23.41
CA ARG A 453 19.91 -11.51 24.50
C ARG A 453 19.23 -11.01 25.75
N ASN A 454 17.97 -10.60 25.63
CA ASN A 454 17.17 -10.07 26.72
C ASN A 454 16.11 -11.08 27.22
N ILE A 455 16.48 -12.36 27.30
CA ILE A 455 15.60 -13.41 27.79
C ILE A 455 15.20 -13.16 29.25
N ASN A 456 13.89 -13.05 29.49
CA ASN A 456 13.30 -12.74 30.81
C ASN A 456 13.89 -11.48 31.46
N ARG A 457 14.35 -10.52 30.64
CA ARG A 457 14.87 -9.22 31.09
C ARG A 457 14.07 -8.13 30.38
N PRO A 458 13.29 -7.32 31.11
CA PRO A 458 12.53 -6.23 30.51
C PRO A 458 13.46 -5.26 29.79
N CYS A 459 13.11 -4.96 28.56
CA CYS A 459 13.83 -4.04 27.68
C CYS A 459 12.79 -3.29 26.85
N ASP A 460 12.50 -2.06 27.19
CA ASP A 460 11.54 -1.23 26.46
C ASP A 460 12.28 -0.07 25.78
N VAL A 461 12.41 -0.16 24.44
CA VAL A 461 13.09 0.84 23.62
C VAL A 461 12.35 2.17 23.64
N LEU A 462 11.01 2.15 23.60
CA LEU A 462 10.19 3.37 23.60
C LEU A 462 10.30 4.15 24.91
N LEU A 463 10.61 3.46 26.00
CA LEU A 463 10.86 4.09 27.32
C LEU A 463 12.35 4.38 27.58
N GLY A 464 13.24 4.08 26.64
CA GLY A 464 14.70 4.24 26.80
C GLY A 464 15.29 3.32 27.85
N GLN A 465 14.73 2.14 28.07
CA GLN A 465 15.13 1.19 29.13
C GLN A 465 15.89 -0.03 28.59
N CYS A 466 16.38 0.05 27.35
CA CYS A 466 17.11 -1.03 26.71
C CYS A 466 18.60 -0.76 26.64
N PRO A 467 19.48 -1.70 27.06
CA PRO A 467 20.88 -1.69 26.67
C PRO A 467 20.99 -2.18 25.22
N PHE A 468 21.50 -1.36 24.33
CA PHE A 468 21.82 -1.77 22.96
C PHE A 468 23.08 -2.65 22.97
N ASP A 469 23.04 -3.72 22.17
CA ASP A 469 24.18 -4.65 22.00
C ASP A 469 24.78 -4.58 20.60
N PHE A 470 24.19 -3.75 19.74
CA PHE A 470 24.70 -3.41 18.42
C PHE A 470 24.49 -1.92 18.15
N GLU A 471 25.50 -1.27 17.56
CA GLU A 471 25.44 0.12 17.11
C GLU A 471 26.33 0.25 15.86
N ASP A 472 25.75 0.82 14.79
CA ASP A 472 26.47 1.01 13.54
C ASP A 472 25.84 2.14 12.71
N ASP A 473 26.61 2.69 11.77
CA ASP A 473 26.14 3.63 10.74
C ASP A 473 26.83 3.37 9.39
N GLU A 474 26.05 3.44 8.30
CA GLU A 474 26.52 3.22 6.94
C GLU A 474 25.95 4.27 5.99
N GLN A 475 26.64 4.49 4.87
CA GLN A 475 26.29 5.46 3.84
C GLN A 475 26.25 4.81 2.46
N TRP A 476 25.13 4.96 1.76
CA TRP A 476 24.93 4.50 0.39
C TRP A 476 24.84 5.69 -0.57
N LYS A 477 25.49 5.57 -1.75
CA LYS A 477 25.48 6.61 -2.80
C LYS A 477 25.14 5.98 -4.13
N ASN A 478 24.02 6.39 -4.69
CA ASN A 478 23.44 5.76 -5.84
C ASN A 478 23.18 6.73 -6.98
N LEU A 479 23.26 6.21 -8.20
CA LEU A 479 22.84 6.89 -9.41
C LEU A 479 21.79 6.02 -10.11
N SER A 480 20.60 6.57 -10.37
CA SER A 480 19.50 5.91 -11.08
C SER A 480 19.28 6.57 -12.44
N PRO A 481 19.97 6.12 -13.50
CA PRO A 481 19.84 6.67 -14.85
C PRO A 481 18.61 6.13 -15.57
N LYS A 482 18.17 6.87 -16.59
CA LYS A 482 17.15 6.47 -17.57
C LYS A 482 17.53 7.00 -18.96
N ILE A 483 17.34 6.18 -19.97
CA ILE A 483 17.32 6.59 -21.37
C ILE A 483 16.14 5.93 -22.07
N GLY A 484 15.40 6.69 -22.85
CA GLY A 484 14.23 6.18 -23.54
C GLY A 484 13.83 7.05 -24.71
N PHE A 485 12.80 6.60 -25.41
CA PHE A 485 12.19 7.33 -26.50
C PHE A 485 10.66 7.22 -26.43
N THR A 486 10.00 8.23 -26.98
CA THR A 486 8.57 8.24 -27.28
C THR A 486 8.41 8.47 -28.77
N TYR A 487 7.61 7.64 -29.44
CA TYR A 487 7.32 7.75 -30.86
C TYR A 487 5.80 7.85 -31.07
N ASP A 488 5.34 9.03 -31.44
CA ASP A 488 3.95 9.29 -31.78
C ASP A 488 3.70 8.80 -33.22
N TYR A 489 3.17 7.56 -33.32
CA TYR A 489 2.86 6.94 -34.63
C TYR A 489 1.79 7.75 -35.35
N ASN A 490 0.80 8.25 -34.64
CA ASN A 490 -0.21 9.22 -35.03
C ASN A 490 -0.74 9.92 -33.78
N ASP A 491 -1.74 10.83 -33.91
CA ASP A 491 -2.32 11.60 -32.81
C ASP A 491 -2.97 10.72 -31.71
N ASP A 492 -3.34 9.47 -32.05
CA ASP A 492 -4.08 8.54 -31.19
C ASP A 492 -3.23 7.34 -30.73
N THR A 493 -1.96 7.25 -31.14
CA THR A 493 -1.12 6.07 -30.86
C THR A 493 0.32 6.47 -30.57
N MET A 494 0.76 6.15 -29.37
CA MET A 494 2.13 6.33 -28.89
C MET A 494 2.81 4.96 -28.70
N ILE A 495 4.06 4.84 -29.12
CA ILE A 495 4.98 3.74 -28.82
C ILE A 495 6.12 4.31 -27.99
N TYR A 496 6.52 3.64 -26.93
CA TYR A 496 7.64 4.06 -26.11
C TYR A 496 8.58 2.90 -25.82
N GLY A 497 9.80 3.23 -25.46
CA GLY A 497 10.75 2.27 -24.92
C GLY A 497 11.79 2.94 -24.06
N HIS A 498 12.25 2.25 -23.02
CA HIS A 498 13.29 2.78 -22.16
C HIS A 498 14.12 1.68 -21.50
N TRP A 499 15.32 2.05 -21.14
CA TRP A 499 16.13 1.39 -20.12
C TRP A 499 16.23 2.31 -18.91
N THR A 500 16.05 1.75 -17.71
CA THR A 500 16.14 2.48 -16.44
C THR A 500 16.72 1.59 -15.35
N GLN A 501 17.37 2.21 -14.37
CA GLN A 501 17.86 1.55 -13.18
C GLN A 501 17.18 2.12 -11.94
N GLY A 502 16.71 1.23 -11.05
CA GLY A 502 16.22 1.56 -9.73
C GLY A 502 17.13 0.96 -8.67
N VAL A 503 17.16 1.56 -7.48
CA VAL A 503 17.95 1.09 -6.35
C VAL A 503 17.06 1.03 -5.11
N ARG A 504 17.18 -0.06 -4.35
CA ARG A 504 16.67 -0.20 -2.99
C ARG A 504 17.84 -0.17 -2.04
N SER A 505 17.81 0.76 -1.09
CA SER A 505 18.91 1.00 -0.17
C SER A 505 19.20 -0.19 0.73
N GLY A 506 20.45 -0.35 1.13
CA GLY A 506 20.84 -1.23 2.22
C GLY A 506 20.30 -0.76 3.57
N GLY A 507 20.52 -1.51 4.64
CA GLY A 507 19.96 -1.17 5.95
C GLY A 507 20.27 -2.14 7.06
N TYR A 508 19.44 -2.06 8.11
CA TYR A 508 19.59 -2.83 9.35
C TYR A 508 18.25 -3.46 9.76
N ASN A 509 18.32 -4.66 10.33
CA ASN A 509 17.17 -5.40 10.86
C ASN A 509 16.97 -5.06 12.35
N LEU A 510 15.99 -4.22 12.68
CA LEU A 510 15.67 -3.86 14.07
C LEU A 510 15.05 -5.01 14.88
N ARG A 511 14.51 -6.03 14.21
CA ARG A 511 13.96 -7.25 14.81
C ARG A 511 15.01 -8.37 14.84
N ASN A 512 16.21 -8.10 15.32
CA ASN A 512 17.22 -9.13 15.34
C ASN A 512 16.93 -10.20 16.41
N THR A 513 16.75 -11.43 15.95
CA THR A 513 16.45 -12.62 16.76
C THR A 513 17.52 -13.69 16.67
N ALA A 514 18.59 -13.44 15.91
CA ALA A 514 19.69 -14.40 15.74
C ALA A 514 20.64 -14.41 16.93
N ILE A 515 21.01 -15.60 17.38
CA ILE A 515 22.06 -15.83 18.41
C ILE A 515 23.43 -15.66 17.79
N ASP A 516 23.62 -16.16 16.57
CA ASP A 516 24.88 -16.02 15.80
C ASP A 516 24.90 -14.68 15.08
N THR A 517 25.47 -13.68 15.75
CA THR A 517 25.60 -12.33 15.19
C THR A 517 26.72 -12.20 14.15
N VAL A 518 27.54 -13.20 13.95
CA VAL A 518 28.59 -13.21 12.92
C VAL A 518 28.00 -13.57 11.56
N ASN A 519 27.15 -14.61 11.52
CA ASN A 519 26.52 -15.06 10.29
C ASN A 519 25.12 -14.44 10.07
N PHE A 520 24.44 -14.05 11.13
CA PHE A 520 23.05 -13.56 11.11
C PHE A 520 22.87 -12.27 11.92
N GLY A 521 23.88 -11.38 11.90
CA GLY A 521 23.82 -10.09 12.57
C GLY A 521 22.72 -9.17 11.97
N PRO A 522 22.40 -8.06 12.66
CA PRO A 522 21.34 -7.16 12.25
C PRO A 522 21.65 -6.32 10.99
N GLY A 523 22.86 -6.38 10.47
CA GLY A 523 23.26 -5.65 9.29
C GLY A 523 24.71 -5.11 9.42
N PRO A 524 25.13 -4.14 8.57
CA PRO A 524 24.37 -3.70 7.41
C PRO A 524 24.21 -4.82 6.37
N PHE A 525 23.09 -4.81 5.64
CA PHE A 525 22.95 -5.52 4.37
C PHE A 525 23.09 -4.51 3.22
N ASP A 526 23.56 -5.00 2.07
CA ASP A 526 23.87 -4.15 0.92
C ASP A 526 22.62 -3.74 0.14
N GLU A 527 22.76 -2.78 -0.77
CA GLU A 527 21.70 -2.32 -1.68
C GLU A 527 21.32 -3.40 -2.70
N GLU A 528 20.09 -3.32 -3.19
CA GLU A 528 19.55 -4.10 -4.29
C GLU A 528 19.37 -3.19 -5.50
N THR A 529 19.75 -3.66 -6.68
CA THR A 529 19.63 -2.91 -7.93
C THR A 529 18.70 -3.63 -8.90
N VAL A 530 17.83 -2.89 -9.58
CA VAL A 530 16.97 -3.41 -10.64
C VAL A 530 17.21 -2.63 -11.92
N GLU A 531 17.65 -3.32 -12.97
CA GLU A 531 17.71 -2.81 -14.34
C GLU A 531 16.49 -3.27 -15.11
N ASN A 532 15.79 -2.33 -15.75
CA ASN A 532 14.59 -2.61 -16.55
C ASN A 532 14.79 -2.19 -18.00
N LEU A 533 14.42 -3.06 -18.90
CA LEU A 533 14.20 -2.75 -20.32
C LEU A 533 12.71 -2.95 -20.63
N GLU A 534 12.04 -1.89 -21.07
CA GLU A 534 10.61 -1.92 -21.39
C GLU A 534 10.34 -1.32 -22.76
N VAL A 535 9.40 -1.94 -23.48
CA VAL A 535 8.79 -1.40 -24.69
C VAL A 535 7.28 -1.54 -24.56
N GLY A 536 6.56 -0.44 -24.79
CA GLY A 536 5.11 -0.44 -24.69
C GLY A 536 4.45 0.44 -25.74
N PHE A 537 3.12 0.37 -25.75
CA PHE A 537 2.28 1.21 -26.58
C PHE A 537 1.04 1.67 -25.83
N LYS A 538 0.48 2.80 -26.23
CA LYS A 538 -0.84 3.30 -25.80
C LYS A 538 -1.60 3.74 -27.04
N ALA A 539 -2.87 3.32 -27.17
CA ALA A 539 -3.68 3.66 -28.33
C ALA A 539 -5.13 3.95 -27.96
N GLN A 540 -5.66 5.04 -28.52
CA GLN A 540 -7.08 5.36 -28.50
C GLN A 540 -7.65 5.09 -29.88
N LEU A 541 -8.63 4.20 -29.98
CA LEU A 541 -9.21 3.77 -31.23
C LEU A 541 -10.41 4.64 -31.63
N GLU A 542 -10.73 4.71 -32.93
CA GLU A 542 -11.85 5.50 -33.46
C GLU A 542 -13.22 5.21 -32.81
N ASN A 543 -13.40 4.00 -32.26
CA ASN A 543 -14.63 3.63 -31.54
C ASN A 543 -14.63 4.05 -30.07
N GLY A 544 -13.62 4.81 -29.60
CA GLY A 544 -13.46 5.25 -28.23
C GLY A 544 -12.79 4.23 -27.31
N SER A 545 -12.40 3.04 -27.83
CA SER A 545 -11.62 2.08 -27.03
C SER A 545 -10.24 2.64 -26.71
N ARG A 546 -9.77 2.38 -25.49
CA ARG A 546 -8.40 2.70 -25.03
C ARG A 546 -7.68 1.41 -24.71
N VAL A 547 -6.50 1.24 -25.23
CA VAL A 547 -5.68 0.06 -25.00
C VAL A 547 -4.24 0.46 -24.70
N SER A 548 -3.61 -0.24 -23.79
CA SER A 548 -2.19 -0.12 -23.48
C SER A 548 -1.57 -1.50 -23.30
N GLY A 549 -0.28 -1.62 -23.60
CA GLY A 549 0.45 -2.85 -23.36
C GLY A 549 1.94 -2.60 -23.25
N ALA A 550 2.62 -3.46 -22.53
CA ALA A 550 4.07 -3.41 -22.33
C ALA A 550 4.67 -4.82 -22.32
N VAL A 551 5.90 -4.91 -22.78
CA VAL A 551 6.79 -6.06 -22.61
C VAL A 551 8.00 -5.56 -21.86
N PHE A 552 8.42 -6.27 -20.83
CA PHE A 552 9.51 -5.86 -19.96
C PHE A 552 10.45 -7.00 -19.61
N TYR A 553 11.66 -6.63 -19.24
CA TYR A 553 12.71 -7.50 -18.74
C TYR A 553 13.40 -6.79 -17.58
N ASN A 554 13.29 -7.34 -16.38
CA ASN A 554 13.93 -6.86 -15.16
C ASN A 554 15.09 -7.78 -14.79
N GLN A 555 16.28 -7.24 -14.63
CA GLN A 555 17.40 -7.91 -13.98
C GLN A 555 17.56 -7.35 -12.57
N ILE A 556 17.60 -8.21 -11.58
CA ILE A 556 17.69 -7.88 -10.15
C ILE A 556 19.01 -8.41 -9.65
N ASP A 557 19.89 -7.51 -9.24
CA ASP A 557 21.19 -7.85 -8.66
C ASP A 557 21.15 -7.60 -7.15
N ASP A 558 21.79 -8.51 -6.38
CA ASP A 558 21.89 -8.46 -4.92
C ASP A 558 20.52 -8.37 -4.21
N MET A 559 19.56 -9.18 -4.64
CA MET A 559 18.19 -9.20 -4.12
C MET A 559 18.17 -9.35 -2.60
N GLN A 560 17.55 -8.38 -1.91
CA GLN A 560 17.37 -8.38 -0.46
C GLN A 560 16.15 -9.24 -0.09
N ARG A 561 16.36 -10.24 0.76
CA ARG A 561 15.28 -11.12 1.23
C ARG A 561 15.24 -11.19 2.74
N GLU A 562 14.02 -11.28 3.29
CA GLU A 562 13.77 -11.68 4.67
C GLU A 562 13.58 -13.20 4.71
N ILE A 563 14.57 -13.89 5.27
CA ILE A 563 14.54 -15.33 5.43
C ILE A 563 14.02 -15.65 6.82
N ASN A 564 12.94 -16.40 6.88
CA ASN A 564 12.32 -16.85 8.11
C ASN A 564 12.75 -18.29 8.41
N LEU A 565 13.56 -18.47 9.46
CA LEU A 565 14.05 -19.77 9.91
C LEU A 565 13.31 -20.21 11.17
N ALA A 566 12.64 -21.34 11.11
CA ALA A 566 11.96 -21.92 12.27
C ALA A 566 12.96 -22.36 13.35
N ASP A 567 12.85 -21.83 14.56
CA ASP A 567 13.76 -22.09 15.67
C ASP A 567 13.02 -22.50 16.95
N PRO A 568 13.41 -23.61 17.63
CA PRO A 568 12.73 -24.09 18.83
C PRO A 568 12.79 -23.16 20.04
N PHE A 569 13.73 -22.21 20.08
CA PHE A 569 13.92 -21.30 21.22
C PHE A 569 13.47 -19.87 20.91
N ALA A 570 13.70 -19.40 19.69
CA ALA A 570 13.33 -18.06 19.26
C ALA A 570 11.93 -17.99 18.62
N GLY A 571 11.34 -19.16 18.29
CA GLY A 571 10.13 -19.27 17.49
C GLY A 571 10.46 -19.12 16.00
N VAL A 572 10.69 -17.92 15.55
CA VAL A 572 11.15 -17.61 14.18
C VAL A 572 12.37 -16.71 14.25
N VAL A 573 13.47 -17.12 13.63
CA VAL A 573 14.64 -16.27 13.41
C VAL A 573 14.47 -15.55 12.07
N GLN A 574 14.50 -14.25 12.09
CA GLN A 574 14.33 -13.41 10.90
C GLN A 574 15.64 -12.77 10.51
N VAL A 575 16.12 -13.09 9.32
CA VAL A 575 17.42 -12.66 8.80
C VAL A 575 17.21 -11.90 7.49
N ILE A 576 17.76 -10.70 7.39
CA ILE A 576 17.79 -9.93 6.14
C ILE A 576 19.15 -10.06 5.49
N ARG A 577 19.20 -10.47 4.23
CA ARG A 577 20.43 -10.67 3.45
C ARG A 577 20.20 -10.40 1.95
N ASN A 578 21.30 -10.10 1.26
CA ASN A 578 21.38 -10.15 -0.19
C ASN A 578 21.64 -11.61 -0.60
N THR A 579 20.59 -12.31 -1.05
CA THR A 579 20.59 -13.77 -1.16
C THR A 579 20.77 -14.28 -2.58
N ALA A 580 20.42 -13.50 -3.59
CA ALA A 580 20.32 -13.98 -4.95
C ALA A 580 20.44 -12.85 -5.98
N ASP A 581 20.64 -13.24 -7.23
CA ASP A 581 20.31 -12.45 -8.40
C ASP A 581 19.15 -13.14 -9.14
N ALA A 582 18.27 -12.37 -9.73
CA ALA A 582 17.08 -12.90 -10.39
C ALA A 582 16.71 -12.10 -11.65
N THR A 583 15.97 -12.75 -12.53
CA THR A 583 15.38 -12.13 -13.71
C THR A 583 13.87 -12.28 -13.66
N VAL A 584 13.14 -11.23 -14.02
CA VAL A 584 11.69 -11.29 -14.20
C VAL A 584 11.35 -10.66 -15.56
N SER A 585 10.88 -11.50 -16.49
CA SER A 585 10.37 -11.03 -17.77
C SER A 585 8.84 -11.13 -17.82
N GLY A 586 8.17 -10.30 -18.63
CA GLY A 586 6.73 -10.39 -18.68
C GLY A 586 6.05 -9.50 -19.71
N ILE A 587 4.73 -9.63 -19.73
CA ILE A 587 3.83 -8.82 -20.55
C ILE A 587 2.68 -8.28 -19.71
N GLU A 588 2.20 -7.11 -20.08
CA GLU A 588 1.04 -6.46 -19.49
C GLU A 588 0.15 -5.91 -20.59
N PHE A 589 -1.16 -5.99 -20.36
CA PHE A 589 -2.17 -5.42 -21.22
C PHE A 589 -3.32 -4.88 -20.40
N GLU A 590 -3.84 -3.71 -20.78
CA GLU A 590 -5.07 -3.11 -20.23
C GLU A 590 -5.90 -2.55 -21.38
N GLY A 591 -7.22 -2.69 -21.27
CA GLY A 591 -8.14 -2.19 -22.27
C GLY A 591 -9.50 -1.80 -21.71
N LEU A 592 -10.04 -0.69 -22.25
CA LEU A 592 -11.41 -0.21 -22.06
C LEU A 592 -12.10 -0.19 -23.41
N PHE A 593 -13.20 -0.92 -23.53
CA PHE A 593 -13.90 -1.14 -24.80
C PHE A 593 -15.39 -0.74 -24.68
N PRO A 594 -15.82 0.43 -25.15
CA PRO A 594 -17.23 0.76 -25.27
C PRO A 594 -17.87 -0.12 -26.34
N LEU A 595 -18.57 -1.17 -25.91
CA LEU A 595 -19.27 -2.10 -26.80
C LEU A 595 -20.52 -1.46 -27.41
N THR A 596 -21.16 -0.58 -26.64
CA THR A 596 -22.26 0.30 -27.03
C THR A 596 -22.20 1.57 -26.21
N ASP A 597 -23.05 2.56 -26.47
CA ASP A 597 -23.20 3.79 -25.64
C ASP A 597 -23.56 3.52 -24.16
N ARG A 598 -23.86 2.28 -23.80
CA ARG A 598 -24.33 1.88 -22.45
C ARG A 598 -23.55 0.71 -21.86
N ILE A 599 -22.71 0.07 -22.62
CA ILE A 599 -21.98 -1.12 -22.18
C ILE A 599 -20.51 -0.87 -22.38
N LEU A 600 -19.76 -0.86 -21.28
CA LEU A 600 -18.33 -0.79 -21.26
C LEU A 600 -17.76 -2.13 -20.78
N LEU A 601 -16.80 -2.66 -21.53
CA LEU A 601 -15.95 -3.79 -21.12
C LEU A 601 -14.59 -3.25 -20.71
N ASN A 602 -14.12 -3.62 -19.53
CA ASN A 602 -12.73 -3.45 -19.12
C ASN A 602 -12.05 -4.82 -19.02
N ALA A 603 -10.78 -4.88 -19.39
CA ALA A 603 -9.99 -6.11 -19.34
C ALA A 603 -8.53 -5.79 -19.02
N SER A 604 -7.90 -6.64 -18.23
CA SER A 604 -6.46 -6.60 -17.95
C SER A 604 -5.85 -7.99 -18.01
N LEU A 605 -4.56 -8.06 -18.33
CA LEU A 605 -3.77 -9.29 -18.38
C LEU A 605 -2.34 -8.95 -17.97
N GLY A 606 -1.79 -9.70 -17.03
CA GLY A 606 -0.40 -9.70 -16.64
C GLY A 606 0.15 -11.12 -16.66
N TYR A 607 1.31 -11.32 -17.28
CA TYR A 607 2.06 -12.56 -17.21
C TYR A 607 3.51 -12.24 -16.87
N ILE A 608 4.10 -12.99 -15.94
CA ILE A 608 5.50 -12.90 -15.58
C ILE A 608 6.15 -14.29 -15.58
N ASP A 609 7.46 -14.29 -15.86
CA ASP A 609 8.33 -15.47 -15.82
C ASP A 609 9.53 -15.13 -14.93
N PRO A 610 9.46 -15.44 -13.62
CA PRO A 610 10.48 -15.11 -12.64
C PRO A 610 11.46 -16.28 -12.47
N GLU A 611 12.78 -16.01 -12.54
CA GLU A 611 13.83 -17.02 -12.35
C GLU A 611 14.98 -16.50 -11.48
N TYR A 612 15.55 -17.35 -10.61
CA TYR A 612 16.83 -17.06 -9.97
C TYR A 612 17.98 -17.29 -10.93
N ASP A 613 18.84 -16.30 -11.11
CA ASP A 613 20.06 -16.41 -11.93
C ASP A 613 21.24 -16.97 -11.11
N SER A 614 21.37 -16.53 -9.87
CA SER A 614 22.33 -17.05 -8.91
C SER A 614 21.76 -17.01 -7.49
N VAL A 615 22.22 -17.93 -6.63
CA VAL A 615 21.83 -17.99 -5.23
C VAL A 615 23.07 -18.06 -4.35
N ARG A 616 23.09 -17.24 -3.29
CA ARG A 616 24.21 -17.10 -2.34
C ARG A 616 23.86 -17.53 -0.91
N PHE A 617 22.66 -18.06 -0.72
CA PHE A 617 22.13 -18.54 0.56
C PHE A 617 21.44 -19.89 0.37
N ASP A 618 21.51 -20.77 1.37
CA ASP A 618 20.77 -22.03 1.40
C ASP A 618 19.28 -21.72 1.64
N LEU A 619 18.52 -21.55 0.55
CA LEU A 619 17.12 -21.16 0.60
C LEU A 619 16.20 -22.33 0.97
N ASN A 620 16.54 -23.55 0.53
CA ASN A 620 15.75 -24.75 0.79
C ASN A 620 16.02 -25.39 2.16
N GLY A 621 17.10 -24.95 2.86
CA GLY A 621 17.46 -25.40 4.20
C GLY A 621 18.09 -26.80 4.26
N ASP A 622 18.63 -27.32 3.15
CA ASP A 622 19.28 -28.65 3.10
C ASP A 622 20.75 -28.65 3.55
N GLY A 623 21.33 -27.48 3.84
CA GLY A 623 22.69 -27.26 4.29
C GLY A 623 23.69 -27.08 3.15
N VAL A 624 23.26 -26.99 1.88
CA VAL A 624 24.14 -26.89 0.71
C VAL A 624 23.57 -25.91 -0.31
N ILE A 625 24.30 -24.86 -0.64
CA ILE A 625 23.93 -23.95 -1.72
C ILE A 625 24.21 -24.62 -3.07
N ASN A 626 23.15 -24.85 -3.86
CA ASN A 626 23.24 -25.58 -5.13
C ASN A 626 22.08 -25.25 -6.10
N ASP A 627 21.99 -26.01 -7.22
CA ASP A 627 20.95 -25.81 -8.22
C ASP A 627 19.52 -26.09 -7.70
N ALA A 628 19.35 -26.78 -6.57
CA ALA A 628 18.04 -26.96 -5.96
C ALA A 628 17.51 -25.66 -5.37
N ASP A 629 18.36 -24.83 -4.78
CA ASP A 629 17.99 -23.48 -4.33
C ASP A 629 17.61 -22.58 -5.50
N LYS A 630 18.38 -22.67 -6.58
CA LYS A 630 18.14 -21.91 -7.81
C LYS A 630 16.81 -22.30 -8.49
N SER A 631 16.32 -23.50 -8.31
CA SER A 631 15.07 -23.99 -8.90
C SER A 631 13.81 -23.62 -8.10
N LEU A 632 13.95 -22.93 -6.98
CA LEU A 632 12.82 -22.40 -6.20
C LEU A 632 12.13 -21.24 -6.95
N GLY A 633 10.83 -21.11 -6.77
CA GLY A 633 10.08 -19.97 -7.27
C GLY A 633 10.30 -18.71 -6.42
N LEU A 634 10.31 -17.55 -7.07
CA LEU A 634 10.40 -16.28 -6.37
C LEU A 634 9.11 -16.01 -5.56
N PRO A 635 9.21 -15.61 -4.28
CA PRO A 635 8.05 -15.23 -3.49
C PRO A 635 7.31 -14.00 -4.06
N ARG A 636 5.98 -13.98 -3.90
CA ARG A 636 5.04 -12.95 -4.36
C ARG A 636 5.01 -12.72 -5.87
N ALA A 637 5.48 -13.65 -6.63
CA ALA A 637 5.51 -13.64 -8.09
C ALA A 637 4.46 -14.64 -8.61
N ALA A 638 3.21 -14.19 -8.74
CA ALA A 638 2.16 -14.97 -9.40
C ALA A 638 2.36 -14.89 -10.92
N ASP A 639 2.43 -16.04 -11.60
CA ASP A 639 2.76 -16.11 -13.02
C ASP A 639 1.71 -15.41 -13.89
N LEU A 640 0.44 -15.58 -13.57
CA LEU A 640 -0.67 -15.04 -14.34
C LEU A 640 -1.63 -14.24 -13.46
N THR A 641 -2.00 -13.05 -13.93
CA THR A 641 -3.08 -12.23 -13.39
C THR A 641 -3.96 -11.73 -14.53
N TYR A 642 -5.27 -11.78 -14.38
CA TYR A 642 -6.16 -11.14 -15.36
C TYR A 642 -7.48 -10.73 -14.73
N SER A 643 -8.14 -9.76 -15.35
CA SER A 643 -9.48 -9.38 -14.98
C SER A 643 -10.35 -9.04 -16.18
N VAL A 644 -11.65 -9.23 -16.01
CA VAL A 644 -12.68 -8.82 -16.99
C VAL A 644 -13.85 -8.23 -16.20
N GLY A 645 -14.26 -7.01 -16.59
CA GLY A 645 -15.39 -6.34 -15.99
C GLY A 645 -16.36 -5.80 -17.04
N LEU A 646 -17.64 -5.80 -16.71
CA LEU A 646 -18.73 -5.23 -17.50
C LEU A 646 -19.47 -4.19 -16.69
N THR A 647 -19.66 -3.01 -17.27
CA THR A 647 -20.49 -1.92 -16.75
C THR A 647 -21.65 -1.67 -17.70
N LEU A 648 -22.87 -1.61 -17.18
CA LEU A 648 -24.09 -1.38 -17.93
C LEU A 648 -24.86 -0.19 -17.36
N ASP A 649 -25.06 0.85 -18.15
CA ASP A 649 -25.88 2.00 -17.82
C ASP A 649 -27.30 1.87 -18.36
N SER A 650 -28.28 2.22 -17.56
CA SER A 650 -29.70 2.13 -17.90
C SER A 650 -30.50 3.32 -17.35
N GLN A 651 -31.52 3.74 -18.08
CA GLN A 651 -32.51 4.70 -17.59
C GLN A 651 -33.57 3.99 -16.71
N VAL A 652 -33.87 4.55 -15.55
CA VAL A 652 -34.86 4.03 -14.60
C VAL A 652 -36.13 4.91 -14.60
N GLY A 653 -36.86 4.85 -15.68
CA GLY A 653 -38.08 5.68 -15.87
C GLY A 653 -37.77 7.16 -15.76
N ASN A 654 -38.47 7.88 -14.87
CA ASN A 654 -38.31 9.31 -14.58
C ASN A 654 -37.55 9.52 -13.23
N TRP A 655 -36.93 8.48 -12.68
CA TRP A 655 -36.25 8.54 -11.38
C TRP A 655 -34.80 8.89 -11.51
N GLY A 656 -34.24 8.65 -12.70
CA GLY A 656 -32.80 8.86 -12.96
C GLY A 656 -32.17 7.71 -13.73
N THR A 657 -30.92 7.41 -13.42
CA THR A 657 -30.14 6.36 -14.09
C THR A 657 -29.72 5.27 -13.11
N SER A 658 -29.36 4.12 -13.63
CA SER A 658 -28.71 3.05 -12.86
C SER A 658 -27.48 2.53 -13.62
N THR A 659 -26.46 2.17 -12.86
CA THR A 659 -25.28 1.50 -13.35
C THR A 659 -25.15 0.14 -12.66
N ALA A 660 -25.18 -0.91 -13.45
CA ALA A 660 -24.87 -2.27 -13.00
C ALA A 660 -23.47 -2.64 -13.43
N ARG A 661 -22.72 -3.32 -12.56
CA ARG A 661 -21.38 -3.81 -12.87
C ARG A 661 -21.19 -5.21 -12.34
N VAL A 662 -20.33 -5.96 -13.01
CA VAL A 662 -19.78 -7.24 -12.57
C VAL A 662 -18.35 -7.32 -13.04
N SER A 663 -17.46 -7.81 -12.18
CA SER A 663 -16.07 -8.11 -12.50
C SER A 663 -15.68 -9.50 -12.02
N TYR A 664 -14.78 -10.09 -12.74
CA TYR A 664 -14.09 -11.31 -12.37
C TYR A 664 -12.59 -11.03 -12.47
N SER A 665 -11.84 -11.42 -11.47
CA SER A 665 -10.39 -11.34 -11.44
C SER A 665 -9.79 -12.67 -11.00
N HIS A 666 -8.63 -12.98 -11.59
CA HIS A 666 -7.85 -14.16 -11.31
C HIS A 666 -6.41 -13.78 -10.98
N ARG A 667 -5.84 -14.48 -9.99
CA ARG A 667 -4.42 -14.45 -9.66
C ARG A 667 -3.96 -15.86 -9.33
N ASP A 668 -2.94 -16.35 -10.02
CA ASP A 668 -2.32 -17.65 -9.74
C ASP A 668 -1.79 -17.74 -8.31
N GLU A 669 -1.66 -18.98 -7.80
CA GLU A 669 -0.91 -19.28 -6.58
C GLU A 669 0.52 -18.72 -6.67
N SER A 670 1.05 -18.23 -5.56
CA SER A 670 2.44 -17.80 -5.48
C SER A 670 3.08 -18.26 -4.17
N PHE A 671 4.41 -18.29 -4.15
CA PHE A 671 5.13 -18.60 -2.92
C PHE A 671 5.17 -17.36 -2.00
N TYR A 672 5.11 -17.63 -0.69
CA TYR A 672 5.30 -16.61 0.32
C TYR A 672 6.73 -16.64 0.88
N THR A 673 7.28 -17.81 1.13
CA THR A 673 8.62 -18.00 1.69
C THR A 673 9.64 -18.44 0.64
N ASP A 674 10.89 -18.05 0.84
CA ASP A 674 11.98 -18.36 -0.10
C ASP A 674 12.26 -19.85 -0.25
N ASN A 675 11.93 -20.67 0.75
CA ASN A 675 12.01 -22.13 0.68
C ASN A 675 10.82 -22.81 -0.03
N ASN A 676 9.87 -22.02 -0.53
CA ASN A 676 8.63 -22.46 -1.18
C ASN A 676 7.71 -23.37 -0.33
N LEU A 677 7.87 -23.36 1.00
CA LEU A 677 6.99 -24.09 1.90
C LEU A 677 5.73 -23.29 2.29
N GLY A 678 5.82 -21.97 2.29
CA GLY A 678 4.69 -21.07 2.47
C GLY A 678 4.15 -20.59 1.13
N THR A 679 2.83 -20.56 0.98
CA THR A 679 2.16 -20.18 -0.26
C THR A 679 1.02 -19.19 -0.03
N ILE A 680 0.72 -18.38 -1.04
CA ILE A 680 -0.49 -17.56 -1.14
C ILE A 680 -1.40 -18.25 -2.15
N ASN A 681 -2.64 -18.52 -1.75
CA ASN A 681 -3.58 -19.27 -2.59
C ASN A 681 -3.84 -18.57 -3.93
N GLU A 682 -4.14 -19.37 -4.97
CA GLU A 682 -4.85 -18.93 -6.16
C GLU A 682 -6.15 -18.21 -5.76
N GLN A 683 -6.52 -17.17 -6.49
CA GLN A 683 -7.70 -16.35 -6.19
C GLN A 683 -8.56 -16.14 -7.44
N ASP A 684 -9.84 -16.46 -7.29
CA ASP A 684 -10.89 -16.28 -8.29
C ASP A 684 -12.02 -15.41 -7.70
N ILE A 685 -11.91 -14.09 -7.86
CA ILE A 685 -12.81 -13.14 -7.19
C ILE A 685 -13.88 -12.63 -8.16
N VAL A 686 -15.13 -12.67 -7.73
CA VAL A 686 -16.26 -12.04 -8.42
C VAL A 686 -16.80 -10.92 -7.55
N ASP A 687 -16.85 -9.70 -8.11
CA ASP A 687 -17.52 -8.55 -7.52
C ASP A 687 -18.70 -8.13 -8.39
N ALA A 688 -19.79 -7.65 -7.77
CA ALA A 688 -20.94 -7.15 -8.50
C ALA A 688 -21.62 -6.02 -7.72
N GLY A 689 -22.30 -5.11 -8.43
CA GLY A 689 -23.06 -4.05 -7.78
C GLY A 689 -23.98 -3.32 -8.73
N VAL A 690 -24.92 -2.60 -8.14
CA VAL A 690 -25.85 -1.70 -8.86
C VAL A 690 -25.95 -0.40 -8.08
N ASP A 691 -25.76 0.72 -8.76
CA ASP A 691 -25.97 2.06 -8.24
C ASP A 691 -27.17 2.72 -8.94
N PHE A 692 -27.96 3.46 -8.19
CA PHE A 692 -29.10 4.24 -8.66
C PHE A 692 -28.82 5.72 -8.40
N TYR A 693 -28.78 6.52 -9.43
CA TYR A 693 -28.56 7.97 -9.40
C TYR A 693 -29.89 8.68 -9.61
N SER A 694 -30.25 9.59 -8.70
CA SER A 694 -31.43 10.42 -8.88
C SER A 694 -31.27 11.39 -10.05
N ASP A 695 -32.40 11.79 -10.69
CA ASP A 695 -32.41 12.65 -11.87
C ASP A 695 -31.79 14.05 -11.61
N ASP A 696 -31.82 14.50 -10.35
CA ASP A 696 -31.16 15.75 -9.90
C ASP A 696 -29.70 15.57 -9.49
N GLY A 697 -29.13 14.36 -9.62
CA GLY A 697 -27.75 14.01 -9.25
C GLY A 697 -27.44 14.03 -7.75
N LYS A 698 -28.42 14.33 -6.89
CA LYS A 698 -28.18 14.53 -5.45
C LYS A 698 -28.07 13.23 -4.67
N TRP A 699 -28.82 12.21 -5.06
CA TRP A 699 -28.83 10.94 -4.34
C TRP A 699 -28.23 9.82 -5.18
N VAL A 700 -27.36 9.05 -4.54
CA VAL A 700 -26.87 7.78 -5.07
C VAL A 700 -27.17 6.68 -4.05
N PHE A 701 -27.81 5.61 -4.49
CA PHE A 701 -28.05 4.42 -3.67
C PHE A 701 -27.35 3.23 -4.30
N GLY A 702 -26.46 2.58 -3.56
CA GLY A 702 -25.68 1.43 -4.00
C GLY A 702 -26.07 0.15 -3.27
N ILE A 703 -26.07 -0.95 -4.02
CA ILE A 703 -26.10 -2.31 -3.47
C ILE A 703 -24.94 -3.05 -4.13
N PHE A 704 -24.08 -3.68 -3.36
CA PHE A 704 -22.91 -4.35 -3.90
C PHE A 704 -22.55 -5.63 -3.12
N GLY A 705 -21.77 -6.48 -3.76
CA GLY A 705 -21.11 -7.61 -3.15
C GLY A 705 -19.67 -7.66 -3.61
N LYS A 706 -18.75 -7.87 -2.67
CA LYS A 706 -17.34 -8.09 -2.90
C LYS A 706 -16.99 -9.54 -2.57
N ASN A 707 -16.05 -10.11 -3.30
CA ASN A 707 -15.61 -11.51 -3.14
C ASN A 707 -16.83 -12.46 -3.07
N LEU A 708 -17.73 -12.38 -4.04
CA LEU A 708 -18.95 -13.20 -4.07
C LEU A 708 -18.69 -14.70 -4.19
N THR A 709 -17.52 -15.07 -4.67
CA THR A 709 -16.98 -16.45 -4.71
C THR A 709 -16.60 -16.98 -3.33
N ASP A 710 -16.46 -16.10 -2.34
CA ASP A 710 -16.08 -16.41 -0.95
C ASP A 710 -14.66 -17.01 -0.84
N GLU A 711 -13.74 -16.51 -1.69
CA GLU A 711 -12.35 -16.95 -1.68
C GLU A 711 -11.66 -16.61 -0.36
N VAL A 712 -10.96 -17.60 0.20
CA VAL A 712 -10.16 -17.46 1.42
C VAL A 712 -8.78 -16.92 1.04
N ARG A 713 -8.49 -15.70 1.45
CA ARG A 713 -7.25 -15.00 1.12
C ARG A 713 -6.33 -14.92 2.33
N HIS A 714 -5.07 -15.26 2.12
CA HIS A 714 -4.02 -15.18 3.12
C HIS A 714 -2.96 -14.18 2.67
N GLY A 715 -2.59 -13.24 3.54
CA GLY A 715 -1.53 -12.28 3.25
C GLY A 715 -0.12 -12.84 3.45
N GLY A 716 0.00 -13.97 4.13
CA GLY A 716 1.25 -14.63 4.44
C GLY A 716 1.10 -16.10 4.81
N ASP A 717 2.23 -16.82 4.92
CA ASP A 717 2.28 -18.22 5.32
C ASP A 717 3.68 -18.56 5.88
N THR A 718 4.00 -18.01 7.06
CA THR A 718 5.32 -18.16 7.71
C THR A 718 5.39 -19.46 8.49
N GLN A 719 6.37 -20.33 8.20
CA GLN A 719 6.56 -21.58 8.91
C GLN A 719 6.90 -21.37 10.38
N LEU A 720 6.22 -22.11 11.24
CA LEU A 720 6.49 -22.21 12.67
C LEU A 720 7.34 -23.44 13.00
N PRO A 721 8.15 -23.40 14.08
CA PRO A 721 8.96 -24.56 14.46
C PRO A 721 8.10 -25.74 14.85
N SER A 722 8.54 -26.96 14.51
CA SER A 722 7.85 -28.19 14.89
C SER A 722 7.75 -28.36 16.42
N LEU A 723 8.72 -27.84 17.15
CA LEU A 723 8.76 -27.72 18.59
C LEU A 723 9.09 -26.30 18.99
N LEU A 724 8.36 -25.75 19.97
CA LEU A 724 8.73 -24.53 20.69
C LEU A 724 9.13 -24.93 22.11
N GLY A 725 10.42 -24.89 22.42
CA GLY A 725 10.96 -25.56 23.59
C GLY A 725 10.57 -27.06 23.62
N PRO A 726 9.91 -27.54 24.70
CA PRO A 726 9.44 -28.92 24.77
C PRO A 726 8.04 -29.14 24.16
N ILE A 727 7.36 -28.08 23.74
CA ILE A 727 5.95 -28.14 23.30
C ILE A 727 5.87 -28.31 21.78
N PRO A 728 5.10 -29.28 21.31
CA PRO A 728 4.80 -29.39 19.88
C PRO A 728 4.01 -28.17 19.37
N LEU A 729 4.51 -27.51 18.31
CA LEU A 729 3.83 -26.45 17.62
C LEU A 729 3.60 -26.84 16.15
N GLY A 730 4.51 -26.52 15.27
CA GLY A 730 4.41 -26.83 13.83
C GLY A 730 3.35 -26.01 13.10
N GLY A 731 3.24 -26.24 11.79
CA GLY A 731 2.35 -25.49 10.92
C GLY A 731 2.93 -24.17 10.48
N SER A 732 2.05 -23.24 10.15
CA SER A 732 2.44 -21.89 9.71
C SER A 732 1.45 -20.83 10.21
N PHE A 733 1.95 -19.62 10.41
CA PHE A 733 1.18 -18.42 10.69
C PHE A 733 0.68 -17.83 9.37
N ALA A 734 -0.65 -17.71 9.22
CA ALA A 734 -1.31 -17.24 8.02
C ALA A 734 -2.40 -16.22 8.37
N PRO A 735 -2.16 -14.91 8.16
CA PRO A 735 -3.17 -13.88 8.38
C PRO A 735 -4.28 -13.97 7.33
N LEU A 736 -5.52 -13.71 7.77
CA LEU A 736 -6.72 -13.79 6.95
C LEU A 736 -7.20 -12.40 6.54
N ALA A 737 -7.57 -12.25 5.27
CA ALA A 737 -8.43 -11.17 4.80
C ALA A 737 -9.91 -11.57 4.86
N LYS A 738 -10.82 -10.58 4.89
CA LYS A 738 -12.26 -10.81 4.86
C LYS A 738 -12.67 -11.60 3.60
N GLY A 739 -13.61 -12.50 3.75
CA GLY A 739 -14.25 -13.23 2.67
C GLY A 739 -15.33 -12.38 1.98
N ARG A 740 -16.47 -13.00 1.69
CA ARG A 740 -17.58 -12.35 1.01
C ARG A 740 -18.23 -11.26 1.86
N VAL A 741 -18.42 -10.08 1.24
CA VAL A 741 -19.09 -8.94 1.84
C VAL A 741 -20.26 -8.50 0.97
N TYR A 742 -21.41 -8.22 1.59
CA TYR A 742 -22.57 -7.57 0.97
C TYR A 742 -22.75 -6.19 1.58
N GLY A 743 -22.94 -5.17 0.75
CA GLY A 743 -23.08 -3.81 1.23
C GLY A 743 -24.29 -3.08 0.61
N VAL A 744 -24.81 -2.16 1.40
CA VAL A 744 -25.75 -1.13 0.94
C VAL A 744 -25.19 0.23 1.32
N GLU A 745 -25.34 1.21 0.44
CA GLU A 745 -24.87 2.56 0.71
C GLU A 745 -25.81 3.62 0.17
N ALA A 746 -25.78 4.78 0.78
CA ALA A 746 -26.49 5.97 0.34
C ALA A 746 -25.54 7.18 0.40
N THR A 747 -25.47 7.92 -0.69
CA THR A 747 -24.70 9.17 -0.78
C THR A 747 -25.64 10.32 -1.12
N TYR A 748 -25.45 11.45 -0.43
CA TYR A 748 -26.15 12.70 -0.71
C TYR A 748 -25.14 13.79 -1.08
N ASN A 749 -25.31 14.35 -2.27
CA ASN A 749 -24.51 15.46 -2.81
C ASN A 749 -25.33 16.76 -2.75
N PHE A 750 -24.74 17.87 -2.36
CA PHE A 750 -25.42 19.15 -2.20
C PHE A 750 -24.56 20.33 -2.58
#